data_3c2b5068d7224695052fbbfde710bac4
#
_entry.id   3c2b5068d7224695052fbbfde710bac4
#
_cell.length_a   1.000
_cell.length_b   1.000
_cell.length_c   1.000
_cell.angle_alpha   90.00
_cell.angle_beta   90.00
_cell.angle_gamma   90.00
#
_symmetry.space_group_name_H-M   'P 1'
#
loop_
_entity.id
_entity.type
_entity.pdbx_description
1 polymer ?
#
loop_
_entity_poly.entity_id
_entity_poly.type
_entity_poly.pdbx_seq_one_letter_code
_entity_poly.pdbx_strand_id
1 'polypeptide(L)'
;MKLTCVRFPLVPHYRSMLRSFLLGVLLLFSLFAQAQFVIKGKVTDAETGDPIAFANVLIQGTTIGITTDFEGNYLIQSRSLGDSLIVSYLGYTTQSKALAQQVEQTINFQLWPTAFELGTFVFEAGENPAFEIIRRASAKRKDFDKRSLEAYETKNYTKIEIDIDNLSEDFRQRKSVRSVTSVLDSIRQLTNDEGEKVLPVFFSETVSKFYYRNSPELRKEVIEKTKVTGVGITDGSTTSQITGSLFQEYNFYKNWLRILEKDFISPIADGWKTYYDYDLLDSVMVGDDFTYKLQVYPRREQDLAFTGTIWIKKEDYSLKQVDLTIPKAANLNFVERIKIQQELVPSSAGPLVPSKTRVQVKIGQVTENTAGLLAKFYTASDSIVVNQPKETGFFNQAVELRPDFNQFSQDFWKTTRPDPLSEEELAVLQMVDTLKKIPIIRFYSEGLKFFATGYLPVGKVDLGPWTEFGNYNNVEGLRLGFGLRSNFKFSNKWLFEGYGAYGLVDQRWKYKLAATRILDRTRWTTLQVRTSRELDQVGLEMENLEGNSVFLAASRFGTLRRPFVSTNHRLTFQREFFKGFLLTSGFNVAEFDPLFNFYYLEKDTREFKSRFETTEFRAGIRYGRDEVIIINDNVRASLGSNKWPIVEFNYTQGMD
;
A
#
# COMPACT_ATOMS: atom_id res chain seq x y z
N MET A 1 -21.98 46.10 72.21
CA MET A 1 -22.96 46.46 71.18
C MET A 1 -23.57 45.14 70.62
N LYS A 2 -24.77 44.82 71.17
CA LYS A 2 -25.46 43.52 70.82
C LYS A 2 -26.33 43.73 69.55
N LEU A 3 -26.00 43.05 68.48
CA LEU A 3 -26.89 43.01 67.33
C LEU A 3 -27.94 41.93 67.53
N THR A 4 -29.17 42.33 67.58
CA THR A 4 -30.35 41.51 67.74
C THR A 4 -30.77 41.04 66.36
N CYS A 5 -30.73 39.71 66.09
CA CYS A 5 -31.19 39.09 64.86
C CYS A 5 -32.73 38.99 64.95
N VAL A 6 -33.43 39.75 64.08
CA VAL A 6 -34.88 39.65 63.93
C VAL A 6 -35.21 38.46 63.04
N ARG A 7 -35.79 37.41 63.62
CA ARG A 7 -36.35 36.28 62.87
C ARG A 7 -37.78 36.64 62.47
N PHE A 8 -38.02 36.80 61.15
CA PHE A 8 -39.38 36.82 60.60
C PHE A 8 -39.95 35.40 60.55
N PRO A 9 -41.13 35.15 61.11
CA PRO A 9 -41.78 33.84 60.98
C PRO A 9 -42.37 33.70 59.57
N LEU A 10 -41.80 32.82 58.75
CA LEU A 10 -42.37 32.42 57.47
C LEU A 10 -43.65 31.61 57.72
N VAL A 11 -44.77 32.17 57.32
CA VAL A 11 -46.11 31.60 57.42
C VAL A 11 -46.17 30.21 56.75
N PRO A 12 -46.71 29.15 57.39
CA PRO A 12 -46.66 27.78 56.90
C PRO A 12 -47.35 27.55 55.52
N HIS A 13 -48.21 28.44 55.11
CA HIS A 13 -48.94 28.34 53.81
C HIS A 13 -48.05 28.61 52.60
N TYR A 14 -46.97 29.39 52.67
CA TYR A 14 -46.05 29.65 51.56
C TYR A 14 -45.21 28.42 51.18
N ARG A 15 -44.88 27.58 52.14
CA ARG A 15 -44.13 26.34 51.90
C ARG A 15 -44.93 25.28 51.14
N SER A 16 -46.24 25.20 51.38
CA SER A 16 -47.09 24.26 50.64
C SER A 16 -47.35 24.74 49.21
N MET A 17 -47.56 26.03 49.00
CA MET A 17 -47.71 26.60 47.64
C MET A 17 -46.47 26.48 46.79
N LEU A 18 -45.28 26.73 47.39
CA LEU A 18 -44.00 26.59 46.69
C LEU A 18 -43.72 25.11 46.31
N ARG A 19 -44.07 24.18 47.20
CA ARG A 19 -43.98 22.72 46.89
C ARG A 19 -44.92 22.31 45.80
N SER A 20 -46.16 22.77 45.78
CA SER A 20 -47.14 22.48 44.75
C SER A 20 -46.74 23.14 43.41
N PHE A 21 -46.18 24.33 43.41
CA PHE A 21 -45.65 25.01 42.24
C PHE A 21 -44.44 24.28 41.68
N LEU A 22 -43.47 23.87 42.50
CA LEU A 22 -42.30 23.08 42.12
C LEU A 22 -42.70 21.69 41.55
N LEU A 23 -43.69 21.02 42.16
CA LEU A 23 -44.27 19.77 41.64
C LEU A 23 -44.96 19.98 40.32
N GLY A 24 -45.71 21.07 40.14
CA GLY A 24 -46.34 21.44 38.88
C GLY A 24 -45.33 21.73 37.74
N VAL A 25 -44.23 22.42 38.05
CA VAL A 25 -43.14 22.68 37.12
C VAL A 25 -42.39 21.39 36.79
N LEU A 26 -42.13 20.51 37.75
CA LEU A 26 -41.52 19.18 37.51
C LEU A 26 -42.42 18.28 36.66
N LEU A 27 -43.75 18.31 36.85
CA LEU A 27 -44.74 17.60 36.01
C LEU A 27 -44.79 18.21 34.59
N LEU A 28 -44.72 19.50 34.44
CA LEU A 28 -44.61 20.17 33.12
C LEU A 28 -43.31 19.81 32.41
N PHE A 29 -42.18 19.73 33.10
CA PHE A 29 -40.89 19.28 32.51
C PHE A 29 -40.94 17.79 32.09
N SER A 30 -41.68 16.92 32.79
CA SER A 30 -41.83 15.51 32.39
C SER A 30 -42.66 15.30 31.12
N LEU A 31 -43.52 16.28 30.76
CA LEU A 31 -44.28 16.24 29.50
C LEU A 31 -43.44 16.57 28.24
N PHE A 32 -42.26 17.12 28.41
CA PHE A 32 -41.31 17.38 27.30
C PHE A 32 -40.27 16.27 27.09
N ALA A 33 -40.25 15.23 27.92
CA ALA A 33 -39.39 14.06 27.72
C ALA A 33 -39.98 13.19 26.59
N GLN A 34 -39.71 13.54 25.34
CA GLN A 34 -40.04 12.71 24.19
C GLN A 34 -38.99 11.58 24.09
N ALA A 35 -39.47 10.35 24.25
CA ALA A 35 -38.63 9.18 24.00
C ALA A 35 -38.24 9.14 22.51
N GLN A 36 -36.94 9.18 22.22
CA GLN A 36 -36.43 8.90 20.89
C GLN A 36 -36.19 7.39 20.78
N PHE A 37 -36.61 6.80 19.68
CA PHE A 37 -36.29 5.41 19.34
C PHE A 37 -34.85 5.35 18.82
N VAL A 38 -34.08 4.41 19.33
CA VAL A 38 -32.71 4.16 18.93
C VAL A 38 -32.63 2.79 18.28
N ILE A 39 -32.32 2.75 16.99
CA ILE A 39 -32.14 1.52 16.22
C ILE A 39 -30.70 1.44 15.82
N LYS A 40 -29.98 0.42 16.24
CA LYS A 40 -28.59 0.19 15.91
C LYS A 40 -28.37 -1.23 15.39
N GLY A 41 -27.30 -1.45 14.69
CA GLY A 41 -26.96 -2.78 14.20
C GLY A 41 -25.77 -2.77 13.28
N LYS A 42 -25.50 -3.91 12.69
CA LYS A 42 -24.41 -4.12 11.75
C LYS A 42 -24.93 -4.80 10.49
N VAL A 43 -24.41 -4.38 9.33
CA VAL A 43 -24.66 -4.99 8.03
C VAL A 43 -23.39 -5.69 7.58
N THR A 44 -23.50 -6.98 7.28
CA THR A 44 -22.38 -7.81 6.83
C THR A 44 -22.77 -8.58 5.58
N ASP A 45 -21.78 -8.98 4.82
CA ASP A 45 -21.90 -9.95 3.76
C ASP A 45 -22.30 -11.32 4.35
N ALA A 46 -23.25 -12.01 3.74
CA ALA A 46 -23.76 -13.28 4.25
C ALA A 46 -22.81 -14.46 3.95
N GLU A 47 -21.93 -14.33 2.96
CA GLU A 47 -20.99 -15.38 2.56
C GLU A 47 -19.64 -15.22 3.25
N THR A 48 -19.13 -13.99 3.29
CA THR A 48 -17.79 -13.71 3.84
C THR A 48 -17.80 -13.31 5.32
N GLY A 49 -18.92 -12.72 5.80
CA GLY A 49 -19.00 -12.11 7.12
C GLY A 49 -18.39 -10.71 7.19
N ASP A 50 -17.80 -10.22 6.10
CA ASP A 50 -17.19 -8.91 6.03
C ASP A 50 -18.22 -7.78 6.24
N PRO A 51 -17.84 -6.67 6.87
CA PRO A 51 -18.71 -5.53 7.02
C PRO A 51 -18.99 -4.86 5.66
N ILE A 52 -20.28 -4.60 5.38
CA ILE A 52 -20.68 -3.83 4.19
C ILE A 52 -20.73 -2.36 4.57
N ALA A 53 -19.70 -1.63 4.15
CA ALA A 53 -19.63 -0.18 4.29
C ALA A 53 -20.60 0.51 3.32
N PHE A 54 -21.23 1.60 3.79
CA PHE A 54 -22.08 2.48 2.97
C PHE A 54 -23.38 1.84 2.47
N ALA A 55 -23.81 0.73 3.07
CA ALA A 55 -25.13 0.17 2.80
C ALA A 55 -26.22 1.15 3.27
N ASN A 56 -27.28 1.32 2.49
CA ASN A 56 -28.43 2.11 2.89
C ASN A 56 -29.27 1.36 3.91
N VAL A 57 -29.59 2.04 5.00
CA VAL A 57 -30.49 1.56 6.05
C VAL A 57 -31.62 2.57 6.17
N LEU A 58 -32.86 2.19 5.81
CA LEU A 58 -34.01 3.08 5.71
C LEU A 58 -35.19 2.54 6.55
N ILE A 59 -35.88 3.40 7.29
CA ILE A 59 -37.16 3.05 7.91
C ILE A 59 -38.24 3.11 6.83
N GLN A 60 -38.89 1.95 6.57
CA GLN A 60 -39.89 1.82 5.53
C GLN A 60 -41.05 2.81 5.71
N GLY A 61 -41.45 3.47 4.60
CA GLY A 61 -42.54 4.47 4.60
C GLY A 61 -42.15 5.84 5.12
N THR A 62 -40.85 6.07 5.39
CA THR A 62 -40.28 7.36 5.82
C THR A 62 -39.12 7.80 4.95
N THR A 63 -38.69 9.05 5.11
CA THR A 63 -37.45 9.56 4.53
C THR A 63 -36.26 9.45 5.51
N ILE A 64 -36.44 8.72 6.63
CA ILE A 64 -35.39 8.58 7.65
C ILE A 64 -34.52 7.39 7.29
N GLY A 65 -33.31 7.67 6.85
CA GLY A 65 -32.32 6.65 6.52
C GLY A 65 -30.91 7.14 6.81
N ILE A 66 -30.01 6.20 6.95
CA ILE A 66 -28.58 6.41 7.16
C ILE A 66 -27.78 5.40 6.33
N THR A 67 -26.54 5.69 6.03
CA THR A 67 -25.60 4.68 5.51
C THR A 67 -24.83 4.06 6.65
N THR A 68 -24.45 2.78 6.49
CA THR A 68 -23.50 2.13 7.40
C THR A 68 -22.15 2.83 7.35
N ASP A 69 -21.44 2.82 8.47
CA ASP A 69 -20.03 3.25 8.54
C ASP A 69 -19.10 2.22 7.85
N PHE A 70 -17.80 2.45 7.92
CA PHE A 70 -16.79 1.56 7.31
C PHE A 70 -16.80 0.14 7.90
N GLU A 71 -17.22 0.01 9.14
CA GLU A 71 -17.33 -1.25 9.88
C GLU A 71 -18.70 -1.92 9.72
N GLY A 72 -19.54 -1.35 8.84
CA GLY A 72 -20.89 -1.83 8.59
C GLY A 72 -21.90 -1.50 9.68
N ASN A 73 -21.54 -0.70 10.69
CA ASN A 73 -22.45 -0.34 11.77
C ASN A 73 -23.37 0.82 11.35
N TYR A 74 -24.56 0.88 11.95
CA TYR A 74 -25.48 1.99 11.79
C TYR A 74 -26.18 2.32 13.11
N LEU A 75 -26.56 3.59 13.24
CA LEU A 75 -27.33 4.11 14.38
C LEU A 75 -28.37 5.11 13.88
N ILE A 76 -29.64 4.75 13.97
CA ILE A 76 -30.76 5.62 13.63
C ILE A 76 -31.42 6.08 14.91
N GLN A 77 -31.60 7.40 15.06
CA GLN A 77 -32.38 8.02 16.11
C GLN A 77 -33.62 8.66 15.47
N SER A 78 -34.80 8.21 15.85
CA SER A 78 -36.05 8.67 15.27
C SER A 78 -37.11 8.93 16.33
N ARG A 79 -38.00 9.90 16.06
CA ARG A 79 -39.19 10.16 16.89
C ARG A 79 -40.40 9.34 16.47
N SER A 80 -40.36 8.77 15.27
CA SER A 80 -41.39 7.88 14.75
C SER A 80 -40.77 6.56 14.33
N LEU A 81 -41.40 5.45 14.70
CA LEU A 81 -41.06 4.13 14.24
C LEU A 81 -41.92 3.80 13.01
N GLY A 82 -41.30 3.31 11.93
CA GLY A 82 -42.03 2.64 10.86
C GLY A 82 -42.23 1.16 11.15
N ASP A 83 -42.85 0.43 10.22
CA ASP A 83 -43.13 -0.98 10.38
C ASP A 83 -41.90 -1.89 10.23
N SER A 84 -40.96 -1.48 9.42
CA SER A 84 -39.74 -2.28 9.16
C SER A 84 -38.55 -1.41 8.79
N LEU A 85 -37.36 -2.00 8.91
CA LEU A 85 -36.09 -1.46 8.48
C LEU A 85 -35.66 -2.16 7.21
N ILE A 86 -35.36 -1.41 6.16
CA ILE A 86 -34.93 -1.93 4.87
C ILE A 86 -33.43 -1.62 4.73
N VAL A 87 -32.66 -2.63 4.34
CA VAL A 87 -31.24 -2.47 4.03
C VAL A 87 -30.99 -2.87 2.58
N SER A 88 -30.31 -2.00 1.85
CA SER A 88 -29.94 -2.21 0.45
C SER A 88 -28.50 -1.77 0.16
N TYR A 89 -27.84 -2.51 -0.71
CA TYR A 89 -26.51 -2.19 -1.19
C TYR A 89 -26.37 -2.69 -2.64
N LEU A 90 -25.56 -1.99 -3.43
CA LEU A 90 -25.36 -2.32 -4.84
C LEU A 90 -24.65 -3.67 -4.97
N GLY A 91 -25.21 -4.59 -5.77
CA GLY A 91 -24.70 -5.95 -5.92
C GLY A 91 -25.15 -6.93 -4.84
N TYR A 92 -26.13 -6.54 -4.00
CA TYR A 92 -26.68 -7.38 -2.94
C TYR A 92 -28.21 -7.40 -2.95
N THR A 93 -28.78 -8.49 -2.44
CA THR A 93 -30.22 -8.60 -2.27
C THR A 93 -30.71 -7.68 -1.15
N THR A 94 -31.70 -6.85 -1.44
CA THR A 94 -32.33 -6.00 -0.43
C THR A 94 -33.02 -6.85 0.63
N GLN A 95 -32.83 -6.54 1.92
CA GLN A 95 -33.48 -7.21 3.04
C GLN A 95 -34.29 -6.24 3.85
N SER A 96 -35.41 -6.77 4.44
CA SER A 96 -36.26 -6.03 5.36
C SER A 96 -36.48 -6.84 6.64
N LYS A 97 -36.45 -6.16 7.80
CA LYS A 97 -36.79 -6.74 9.11
C LYS A 97 -37.78 -5.86 9.85
N ALA A 98 -38.79 -6.46 10.46
CA ALA A 98 -39.80 -5.74 11.23
C ALA A 98 -39.20 -5.04 12.46
N LEU A 99 -39.67 -3.83 12.75
CA LEU A 99 -39.29 -3.05 13.91
C LEU A 99 -40.21 -3.36 15.08
N ALA A 100 -39.64 -3.63 16.25
CA ALA A 100 -40.40 -3.78 17.48
C ALA A 100 -40.71 -2.40 18.09
N GLN A 101 -41.83 -2.28 18.84
CA GLN A 101 -42.18 -1.04 19.56
C GLN A 101 -41.34 -0.90 20.85
N GLN A 102 -40.00 -0.89 20.69
CA GLN A 102 -39.05 -0.76 21.79
C GLN A 102 -38.22 0.52 21.61
N VAL A 103 -37.90 1.19 22.72
CA VAL A 103 -37.13 2.45 22.71
C VAL A 103 -35.74 2.24 22.16
N GLU A 104 -35.10 1.10 22.44
CA GLU A 104 -33.81 0.72 21.92
C GLU A 104 -33.84 -0.71 21.38
N GLN A 105 -33.33 -0.92 20.16
CA GLN A 105 -33.26 -2.25 19.55
C GLN A 105 -32.01 -2.39 18.69
N THR A 106 -31.45 -3.61 18.68
CA THR A 106 -30.28 -3.96 17.84
C THR A 106 -30.73 -4.94 16.76
N ILE A 107 -30.57 -4.57 15.50
CA ILE A 107 -30.98 -5.37 14.34
C ILE A 107 -29.78 -5.50 13.39
N ASN A 108 -29.23 -6.69 13.27
CA ASN A 108 -28.15 -6.97 12.31
C ASN A 108 -28.71 -7.54 11.02
N PHE A 109 -28.03 -7.24 9.88
CA PHE A 109 -28.39 -7.76 8.57
C PHE A 109 -27.21 -8.50 7.97
N GLN A 110 -27.50 -9.56 7.21
CA GLN A 110 -26.55 -10.30 6.40
C GLN A 110 -27.08 -10.31 4.98
N LEU A 111 -26.47 -9.52 4.10
CA LEU A 111 -26.93 -9.38 2.72
C LEU A 111 -26.25 -10.44 1.84
N TRP A 112 -27.02 -11.06 0.96
CA TRP A 112 -26.53 -12.02 -0.01
C TRP A 112 -26.08 -11.30 -1.29
N PRO A 113 -24.86 -11.59 -1.83
CA PRO A 113 -24.47 -11.09 -3.14
C PRO A 113 -25.46 -11.51 -4.22
N THR A 114 -25.70 -10.64 -5.18
CA THR A 114 -26.54 -10.93 -6.35
C THR A 114 -25.98 -10.26 -7.60
N ALA A 115 -26.20 -10.88 -8.76
CA ALA A 115 -25.84 -10.26 -10.02
C ALA A 115 -26.70 -9.00 -10.23
N PHE A 116 -26.06 -7.88 -10.52
CA PHE A 116 -26.73 -6.60 -10.74
C PHE A 116 -27.18 -6.50 -12.21
N GLU A 117 -28.47 -6.41 -12.44
CA GLU A 117 -29.03 -5.97 -13.72
C GLU A 117 -29.29 -4.47 -13.68
N LEU A 118 -28.66 -3.72 -14.60
CA LEU A 118 -28.94 -2.28 -14.78
C LEU A 118 -30.39 -2.10 -15.21
N GLY A 119 -31.21 -1.54 -14.31
CA GLY A 119 -32.60 -1.18 -14.62
C GLY A 119 -32.67 -0.10 -15.71
N THR A 120 -33.68 -0.19 -16.59
CA THR A 120 -33.93 0.82 -17.63
C THR A 120 -34.46 2.10 -16.97
N PHE A 121 -33.71 3.19 -17.07
CA PHE A 121 -34.12 4.51 -16.55
C PHE A 121 -34.99 5.26 -17.56
N VAL A 122 -36.09 5.83 -17.10
CA VAL A 122 -36.97 6.68 -17.89
C VAL A 122 -36.55 8.13 -17.66
N PHE A 123 -36.11 8.83 -18.70
CA PHE A 123 -35.76 10.26 -18.62
C PHE A 123 -36.99 11.12 -18.70
N GLU A 124 -37.24 11.95 -17.69
CA GLU A 124 -38.18 13.07 -17.78
C GLU A 124 -37.52 14.27 -18.46
N ALA A 125 -38.32 15.09 -19.16
CA ALA A 125 -37.82 16.26 -19.90
C ALA A 125 -37.36 17.36 -18.92
N GLY A 126 -36.03 17.53 -18.78
CA GLY A 126 -35.38 18.55 -17.96
C GLY A 126 -33.88 18.27 -17.81
N GLU A 127 -33.10 19.23 -17.31
CA GLU A 127 -31.69 18.98 -16.95
C GLU A 127 -31.67 18.06 -15.71
N ASN A 128 -30.88 16.96 -15.79
CA ASN A 128 -30.73 16.04 -14.69
C ASN A 128 -30.26 16.77 -13.41
N PRO A 129 -31.01 16.69 -12.29
CA PRO A 129 -30.66 17.40 -11.05
C PRO A 129 -29.27 17.04 -10.50
N ALA A 130 -28.77 15.85 -10.79
CA ALA A 130 -27.42 15.42 -10.41
C ALA A 130 -26.33 16.34 -11.02
N PHE A 131 -26.57 16.87 -12.23
CA PHE A 131 -25.57 17.74 -12.91
C PHE A 131 -25.33 19.04 -12.18
N GLU A 132 -26.35 19.64 -11.57
CA GLU A 132 -26.17 20.86 -10.77
C GLU A 132 -25.36 20.58 -9.50
N ILE A 133 -25.60 19.44 -8.84
CA ILE A 133 -24.86 19.02 -7.65
C ILE A 133 -23.38 18.83 -8.01
N ILE A 134 -23.10 18.09 -9.08
CA ILE A 134 -21.71 17.86 -9.56
C ILE A 134 -21.03 19.15 -10.00
N ARG A 135 -21.75 20.05 -10.70
CA ARG A 135 -21.22 21.35 -11.11
C ARG A 135 -20.73 22.16 -9.90
N ARG A 136 -21.51 22.20 -8.83
CA ARG A 136 -21.14 22.90 -7.58
C ARG A 136 -19.97 22.19 -6.85
N ALA A 137 -19.99 20.87 -6.77
CA ALA A 137 -18.91 20.10 -6.17
C ALA A 137 -17.58 20.30 -6.94
N SER A 138 -17.64 20.25 -8.28
CA SER A 138 -16.48 20.49 -9.14
C SER A 138 -15.93 21.93 -9.01
N ALA A 139 -16.80 22.92 -8.94
CA ALA A 139 -16.39 24.33 -8.76
C ALA A 139 -15.63 24.55 -7.43
N LYS A 140 -16.09 23.91 -6.36
CA LYS A 140 -15.50 24.02 -5.00
C LYS A 140 -14.35 23.05 -4.71
N ARG A 141 -14.01 22.15 -5.62
CA ARG A 141 -13.04 21.07 -5.36
C ARG A 141 -11.67 21.55 -4.89
N LYS A 142 -11.22 22.74 -5.32
CA LYS A 142 -9.93 23.30 -4.91
C LYS A 142 -9.91 23.73 -3.44
N ASP A 143 -11.05 24.13 -2.90
CA ASP A 143 -11.19 24.57 -1.51
C ASP A 143 -11.07 23.40 -0.55
N PHE A 144 -11.50 22.22 -0.99
CA PHE A 144 -11.48 20.99 -0.18
C PHE A 144 -10.28 20.07 -0.43
N ASP A 145 -9.43 20.39 -1.43
CA ASP A 145 -8.26 19.57 -1.74
C ASP A 145 -7.20 19.69 -0.66
N LYS A 146 -6.84 18.58 -0.02
CA LYS A 146 -5.79 18.54 1.00
C LYS A 146 -4.42 19.09 0.55
N ARG A 147 -4.18 19.20 -0.77
CA ARG A 147 -2.96 19.80 -1.32
C ARG A 147 -2.92 21.32 -1.17
N SER A 148 -4.04 21.98 -0.84
CA SER A 148 -4.05 23.40 -0.49
C SER A 148 -3.43 23.68 0.89
N LEU A 149 -3.32 22.66 1.75
CA LEU A 149 -2.60 22.74 3.01
C LEU A 149 -1.10 22.93 2.78
N GLU A 150 -0.45 23.78 3.57
CA GLU A 150 1.02 23.93 3.55
C GLU A 150 1.72 22.62 3.92
N ALA A 151 1.18 21.93 4.91
CA ALA A 151 1.62 20.61 5.34
C ALA A 151 0.48 19.89 6.08
N TYR A 152 0.53 18.55 6.10
CA TYR A 152 -0.28 17.76 7.02
C TYR A 152 0.47 16.51 7.49
N GLU A 153 0.10 16.04 8.67
CA GLU A 153 0.62 14.85 9.31
C GLU A 153 -0.57 14.02 9.77
N THR A 154 -0.50 12.69 9.55
CA THR A 154 -1.51 11.74 10.02
C THR A 154 -0.84 10.55 10.69
N LYS A 155 -1.47 9.99 11.72
CA LYS A 155 -1.12 8.68 12.24
C LYS A 155 -2.01 7.66 11.55
N ASN A 156 -1.39 6.65 10.94
CA ASN A 156 -2.08 5.67 10.13
C ASN A 156 -1.97 4.27 10.74
N TYR A 157 -3.08 3.55 10.73
CA TYR A 157 -3.11 2.10 10.85
C TYR A 157 -3.42 1.52 9.49
N THR A 158 -2.54 0.69 8.96
CA THR A 158 -2.70 0.05 7.65
C THR A 158 -2.73 -1.47 7.80
N LYS A 159 -3.69 -2.10 7.15
CA LYS A 159 -3.86 -3.55 7.08
C LYS A 159 -3.86 -3.98 5.62
N ILE A 160 -3.09 -5.02 5.29
CA ILE A 160 -2.99 -5.55 3.93
C ILE A 160 -3.16 -7.06 4.01
N GLU A 161 -4.02 -7.58 3.16
CA GLU A 161 -4.23 -8.99 2.92
C GLU A 161 -4.03 -9.29 1.44
N ILE A 162 -3.35 -10.37 1.13
CA ILE A 162 -3.20 -10.87 -0.24
C ILE A 162 -3.61 -12.32 -0.26
N ASP A 163 -4.56 -12.61 -1.13
CA ASP A 163 -5.12 -13.93 -1.32
C ASP A 163 -4.81 -14.43 -2.73
N ILE A 164 -4.59 -15.73 -2.86
CA ILE A 164 -4.65 -16.39 -4.14
C ILE A 164 -6.12 -16.62 -4.45
N ASP A 165 -6.55 -16.10 -5.59
CA ASP A 165 -7.93 -16.15 -6.08
C ASP A 165 -8.05 -17.12 -7.26
N ASN A 166 -9.28 -17.59 -7.53
CA ASN A 166 -9.59 -18.45 -8.66
C ASN A 166 -8.68 -19.70 -8.76
N LEU A 167 -8.70 -20.52 -7.70
CA LEU A 167 -8.00 -21.80 -7.65
C LEU A 167 -8.70 -22.82 -8.55
N SER A 168 -8.35 -22.86 -9.85
CA SER A 168 -8.91 -23.85 -10.79
C SER A 168 -8.66 -25.29 -10.33
N GLU A 169 -9.58 -26.22 -10.66
CA GLU A 169 -9.41 -27.64 -10.33
C GLU A 169 -8.10 -28.21 -10.92
N ASP A 170 -7.70 -27.78 -12.13
CA ASP A 170 -6.43 -28.16 -12.75
C ASP A 170 -5.21 -27.69 -11.94
N PHE A 171 -5.28 -26.49 -11.36
CA PHE A 171 -4.24 -25.99 -10.46
C PHE A 171 -4.17 -26.81 -9.16
N ARG A 172 -5.32 -27.18 -8.61
CA ARG A 172 -5.44 -28.02 -7.39
C ARG A 172 -4.88 -29.42 -7.57
N GLN A 173 -5.02 -30.01 -8.76
CA GLN A 173 -4.56 -31.39 -9.05
C GLN A 173 -3.06 -31.52 -9.30
N ARG A 174 -2.31 -30.42 -9.43
CA ARG A 174 -0.85 -30.48 -9.59
C ARG A 174 -0.19 -31.14 -8.38
N LYS A 175 0.77 -32.03 -8.63
CA LYS A 175 1.50 -32.74 -7.58
C LYS A 175 2.09 -31.82 -6.51
N SER A 176 2.57 -30.63 -6.91
CA SER A 176 3.12 -29.62 -6.01
C SER A 176 2.07 -28.89 -5.15
N VAL A 177 0.81 -28.86 -5.59
CA VAL A 177 -0.30 -28.16 -4.94
C VAL A 177 -1.18 -29.14 -4.15
N ARG A 178 -1.30 -30.38 -4.58
CA ARG A 178 -2.19 -31.40 -4.03
C ARG A 178 -1.97 -31.67 -2.53
N SER A 179 -0.73 -31.63 -2.04
CA SER A 179 -0.44 -31.75 -0.61
C SER A 179 -0.86 -30.52 0.20
N VAL A 180 -0.97 -29.36 -0.46
CA VAL A 180 -1.45 -28.12 0.13
C VAL A 180 -2.97 -28.09 0.14
N THR A 181 -3.61 -28.48 -0.97
CA THR A 181 -5.07 -28.51 -1.09
C THR A 181 -5.73 -29.48 -0.13
N SER A 182 -5.11 -30.64 0.16
CA SER A 182 -5.63 -31.57 1.19
C SER A 182 -5.65 -30.97 2.60
N VAL A 183 -4.72 -30.08 2.91
CA VAL A 183 -4.71 -29.34 4.19
C VAL A 183 -5.75 -28.20 4.12
N LEU A 184 -5.90 -27.55 2.98
CA LEU A 184 -6.89 -26.49 2.78
C LEU A 184 -8.34 -26.99 2.85
N ASP A 185 -8.59 -28.19 2.34
CA ASP A 185 -9.91 -28.82 2.41
C ASP A 185 -10.32 -29.18 3.86
N SER A 186 -9.35 -29.28 4.78
CA SER A 186 -9.57 -29.52 6.21
C SER A 186 -9.73 -28.23 7.04
N ILE A 187 -9.43 -27.05 6.46
CA ILE A 187 -9.56 -25.75 7.11
C ILE A 187 -10.83 -25.06 6.61
N ARG A 188 -11.41 -24.15 7.41
CA ARG A 188 -12.55 -23.32 7.00
C ARG A 188 -12.26 -22.67 5.64
N GLN A 189 -13.11 -22.95 4.65
CA GLN A 189 -12.98 -22.33 3.33
C GLN A 189 -13.35 -20.85 3.43
N LEU A 190 -12.44 -19.98 3.01
CA LEU A 190 -12.68 -18.56 2.87
C LEU A 190 -13.11 -18.27 1.43
N THR A 191 -14.02 -17.34 1.28
CA THR A 191 -14.56 -16.91 -0.02
C THR A 191 -14.35 -15.40 -0.20
N ASN A 192 -14.23 -14.93 -1.44
CA ASN A 192 -14.23 -13.50 -1.75
C ASN A 192 -15.67 -12.97 -1.84
N ASP A 193 -15.83 -11.67 -2.13
CA ASP A 193 -17.14 -11.00 -2.29
C ASP A 193 -18.00 -11.61 -3.43
N GLU A 194 -17.44 -12.47 -4.26
CA GLU A 194 -18.11 -13.16 -5.38
C GLU A 194 -18.41 -14.63 -5.05
N GLY A 195 -18.19 -15.07 -3.81
CA GLY A 195 -18.38 -16.45 -3.37
C GLY A 195 -17.31 -17.43 -3.87
N GLU A 196 -16.22 -16.94 -4.49
CA GLU A 196 -15.13 -17.78 -4.97
C GLU A 196 -14.15 -18.10 -3.84
N LYS A 197 -13.64 -19.32 -3.80
CA LYS A 197 -12.70 -19.78 -2.77
C LYS A 197 -11.36 -19.07 -2.92
N VAL A 198 -10.90 -18.46 -1.84
CA VAL A 198 -9.60 -17.77 -1.77
C VAL A 198 -8.67 -18.45 -0.78
N LEU A 199 -7.36 -18.31 -1.03
CA LEU A 199 -6.30 -18.80 -0.17
C LEU A 199 -5.44 -17.61 0.29
N PRO A 200 -5.57 -17.16 1.54
CA PRO A 200 -4.72 -16.12 2.09
C PRO A 200 -3.27 -16.59 2.18
N VAL A 201 -2.36 -15.79 1.60
CA VAL A 201 -0.92 -16.07 1.62
C VAL A 201 -0.12 -14.99 2.33
N PHE A 202 -0.73 -13.82 2.55
CA PHE A 202 -0.06 -12.69 3.16
C PHE A 202 -1.04 -11.86 3.99
N PHE A 203 -0.59 -11.45 5.18
CA PHE A 203 -1.30 -10.51 6.04
C PHE A 203 -0.31 -9.60 6.76
N SER A 204 -0.55 -8.30 6.76
CA SER A 204 0.26 -7.35 7.50
C SER A 204 -0.57 -6.29 8.20
N GLU A 205 -0.06 -5.85 9.36
CA GLU A 205 -0.57 -4.71 10.11
C GLU A 205 0.60 -3.74 10.34
N THR A 206 0.38 -2.46 10.10
CA THR A 206 1.40 -1.43 10.22
C THR A 206 0.83 -0.20 10.90
N VAL A 207 1.56 0.35 11.86
CA VAL A 207 1.31 1.66 12.45
C VAL A 207 2.40 2.59 12.00
N SER A 208 2.02 3.69 11.37
CA SER A 208 2.95 4.66 10.79
C SER A 208 2.49 6.10 11.01
N LYS A 209 3.41 7.03 10.78
CA LYS A 209 3.12 8.46 10.64
C LYS A 209 3.42 8.89 9.22
N PHE A 210 2.44 9.50 8.57
CA PHE A 210 2.58 10.05 7.24
C PHE A 210 2.73 11.56 7.32
N TYR A 211 3.67 12.11 6.56
CA TYR A 211 3.99 13.53 6.49
C TYR A 211 3.92 14.02 5.05
N TYR A 212 3.23 15.11 4.85
CA TYR A 212 3.14 15.82 3.56
C TYR A 212 3.57 17.27 3.75
N ARG A 213 4.28 17.80 2.75
CA ARG A 213 4.63 19.21 2.59
C ARG A 213 4.33 19.65 1.16
N ASN A 214 3.67 20.79 0.97
CA ASN A 214 3.25 21.26 -0.34
C ASN A 214 4.40 21.93 -1.12
N SER A 215 5.19 22.78 -0.48
CA SER A 215 6.21 23.58 -1.17
C SER A 215 7.61 23.41 -0.55
N PRO A 216 8.54 22.68 -1.23
CA PRO A 216 8.30 21.77 -2.36
C PRO A 216 7.41 20.59 -1.98
N GLU A 217 6.73 19.95 -2.96
CA GLU A 217 5.91 18.77 -2.70
C GLU A 217 6.79 17.60 -2.27
N LEU A 218 6.70 17.25 -0.99
CA LEU A 218 7.48 16.18 -0.36
C LEU A 218 6.57 15.30 0.51
N ARG A 219 6.93 14.02 0.57
CA ARG A 219 6.19 13.02 1.34
C ARG A 219 7.15 12.13 2.09
N LYS A 220 6.77 11.73 3.29
CA LYS A 220 7.50 10.74 4.07
C LYS A 220 6.54 9.92 4.91
N GLU A 221 6.82 8.65 5.02
CA GLU A 221 6.19 7.75 5.96
C GLU A 221 7.23 7.21 6.95
N VAL A 222 6.94 7.31 8.23
CA VAL A 222 7.74 6.73 9.31
C VAL A 222 6.98 5.55 9.88
N ILE A 223 7.44 4.35 9.62
CA ILE A 223 6.85 3.11 10.14
C ILE A 223 7.30 2.93 11.58
N GLU A 224 6.35 3.02 12.49
CA GLU A 224 6.58 2.90 13.93
C GLU A 224 6.58 1.44 14.36
N LYS A 225 5.54 0.69 13.96
CA LYS A 225 5.40 -0.73 14.27
C LYS A 225 4.79 -1.46 13.08
N THR A 226 5.25 -2.69 12.84
CA THR A 226 4.65 -3.55 11.82
C THR A 226 4.71 -5.01 12.24
N LYS A 227 3.63 -5.73 11.92
CA LYS A 227 3.53 -7.19 12.04
C LYS A 227 3.23 -7.74 10.67
N VAL A 228 4.15 -8.52 10.13
CA VAL A 228 4.00 -9.14 8.81
C VAL A 228 3.96 -10.63 8.96
N THR A 229 2.92 -11.24 8.41
CA THR A 229 2.72 -12.69 8.37
C THR A 229 2.47 -13.08 6.92
N GLY A 230 3.33 -13.89 6.32
CA GLY A 230 3.20 -14.28 4.92
C GLY A 230 4.04 -15.48 4.58
N VAL A 231 3.65 -16.18 3.54
CA VAL A 231 4.40 -17.30 2.99
C VAL A 231 5.69 -16.76 2.37
N GLY A 232 6.86 -17.25 2.79
CA GLY A 232 8.17 -16.83 2.29
C GLY A 232 8.72 -15.53 2.88
N ILE A 233 8.05 -14.90 3.84
CA ILE A 233 8.51 -13.67 4.48
C ILE A 233 9.16 -14.01 5.83
N THR A 234 10.44 -13.64 6.00
CA THR A 234 11.23 -13.98 7.19
C THR A 234 11.30 -12.83 8.20
N ASP A 235 11.51 -11.59 7.76
CA ASP A 235 11.68 -10.45 8.66
C ASP A 235 10.72 -9.28 8.43
N GLY A 236 10.11 -9.22 7.23
CA GLY A 236 9.13 -8.19 6.90
C GLY A 236 9.69 -6.78 6.66
N SER A 237 10.99 -6.54 6.83
CA SER A 237 11.55 -5.19 6.72
C SER A 237 11.35 -4.56 5.34
N THR A 238 11.73 -5.25 4.28
CA THR A 238 11.49 -4.80 2.90
C THR A 238 10.01 -4.71 2.59
N THR A 239 9.26 -5.74 2.98
CA THR A 239 7.81 -5.80 2.76
C THR A 239 7.11 -4.62 3.43
N SER A 240 7.48 -4.28 4.66
CA SER A 240 6.91 -3.15 5.38
C SER A 240 7.14 -1.81 4.68
N GLN A 241 8.28 -1.64 4.01
CA GLN A 241 8.56 -0.40 3.28
C GLN A 241 7.68 -0.22 2.04
N ILE A 242 7.27 -1.30 1.39
CA ILE A 242 6.40 -1.26 0.21
C ILE A 242 4.92 -1.41 0.53
N THR A 243 4.56 -1.76 1.76
CA THR A 243 3.17 -1.91 2.23
C THR A 243 2.66 -0.72 3.02
N GLY A 244 3.41 0.37 3.04
CA GLY A 244 3.02 1.60 3.73
C GLY A 244 1.87 2.34 3.03
N SER A 245 1.26 3.27 3.75
CA SER A 245 0.15 4.10 3.27
C SER A 245 0.55 5.06 2.13
N LEU A 246 1.86 5.31 1.96
CA LEU A 246 2.40 6.16 0.91
C LEU A 246 1.96 5.73 -0.51
N PHE A 247 1.77 4.44 -0.73
CA PHE A 247 1.41 3.87 -2.03
C PHE A 247 -0.10 3.80 -2.28
N GLN A 248 -0.92 4.20 -1.30
CA GLN A 248 -2.39 4.11 -1.34
C GLN A 248 -3.05 5.48 -1.37
N GLU A 249 -2.43 6.47 -2.01
CA GLU A 249 -2.97 7.82 -2.02
C GLU A 249 -3.95 8.06 -3.16
N TYR A 250 -5.25 8.02 -2.83
CA TYR A 250 -6.34 8.36 -3.75
C TYR A 250 -6.92 9.72 -3.35
N ASN A 251 -6.76 10.75 -4.22
CA ASN A 251 -7.29 12.09 -4.00
C ASN A 251 -8.27 12.48 -5.12
N PHE A 252 -9.56 12.29 -4.87
CA PHE A 252 -10.62 12.56 -5.83
C PHE A 252 -10.84 14.07 -6.11
N TYR A 253 -10.22 14.96 -5.34
CA TYR A 253 -10.20 16.40 -5.63
C TYR A 253 -9.21 16.79 -6.74
N LYS A 254 -8.33 15.88 -7.19
CA LYS A 254 -7.55 16.04 -8.42
C LYS A 254 -8.44 15.83 -9.65
N ASN A 255 -8.09 16.45 -10.79
CA ASN A 255 -8.72 16.10 -12.05
C ASN A 255 -8.40 14.67 -12.48
N TRP A 256 -7.16 14.27 -12.28
CA TRP A 256 -6.64 12.96 -12.69
C TRP A 256 -6.00 12.24 -11.52
N LEU A 257 -6.35 10.98 -11.35
CA LEU A 257 -5.74 10.05 -10.40
C LEU A 257 -4.87 9.06 -11.17
N ARG A 258 -3.58 9.02 -10.87
CA ARG A 258 -2.67 8.05 -11.47
C ARG A 258 -2.76 6.72 -10.73
N ILE A 259 -3.24 5.70 -11.43
CA ILE A 259 -3.45 4.34 -10.92
C ILE A 259 -2.82 3.36 -11.91
N LEU A 260 -1.86 2.56 -11.47
CA LEU A 260 -1.13 1.59 -12.31
C LEU A 260 -0.65 2.21 -13.63
N GLU A 261 0.06 3.33 -13.55
CA GLU A 261 0.64 4.07 -14.67
C GLU A 261 -0.37 4.69 -15.67
N LYS A 262 -1.68 4.63 -15.40
CA LYS A 262 -2.73 5.27 -16.18
C LYS A 262 -3.42 6.38 -15.39
N ASP A 263 -3.84 7.43 -16.08
CA ASP A 263 -4.51 8.59 -15.49
C ASP A 263 -6.03 8.44 -15.63
N PHE A 264 -6.71 8.29 -14.48
CA PHE A 264 -8.17 8.17 -14.38
C PHE A 264 -8.78 9.52 -14.03
N ILE A 265 -9.82 9.90 -14.75
CA ILE A 265 -10.52 11.16 -14.48
C ILE A 265 -11.38 11.03 -13.21
N SER A 266 -11.32 12.04 -12.33
CA SER A 266 -12.17 12.10 -11.13
C SER A 266 -13.62 12.34 -11.49
N PRO A 267 -14.59 11.76 -10.77
CA PRO A 267 -16.01 12.06 -10.94
C PRO A 267 -16.38 13.54 -10.72
N ILE A 268 -15.59 14.29 -9.98
CA ILE A 268 -15.81 15.72 -9.73
C ILE A 268 -14.77 16.62 -10.43
N ALA A 269 -14.07 16.10 -11.46
CA ALA A 269 -13.09 16.85 -12.25
C ALA A 269 -13.73 18.00 -13.01
N ASP A 270 -12.95 18.99 -13.46
CA ASP A 270 -13.44 20.10 -14.30
C ASP A 270 -14.10 19.61 -15.60
N GLY A 271 -13.60 18.52 -16.20
CA GLY A 271 -14.12 17.95 -17.44
C GLY A 271 -15.15 16.83 -17.28
N TRP A 272 -15.74 16.65 -16.10
CA TRP A 272 -16.64 15.53 -15.78
C TRP A 272 -17.73 15.27 -16.83
N LYS A 273 -18.34 16.31 -17.38
CA LYS A 273 -19.45 16.22 -18.33
C LYS A 273 -19.11 15.46 -19.63
N THR A 274 -17.84 15.41 -19.99
CA THR A 274 -17.36 14.68 -21.18
C THR A 274 -17.26 13.17 -20.92
N TYR A 275 -17.02 12.78 -19.67
CA TYR A 275 -16.68 11.41 -19.32
C TYR A 275 -17.76 10.68 -18.53
N TYR A 276 -18.62 11.43 -17.80
CA TYR A 276 -19.56 10.85 -16.87
C TYR A 276 -21.00 11.24 -17.11
N ASP A 277 -21.90 10.33 -16.79
CA ASP A 277 -23.30 10.56 -16.48
C ASP A 277 -23.58 10.22 -15.01
N TYR A 278 -24.65 10.80 -14.45
CA TYR A 278 -24.99 10.69 -13.03
C TYR A 278 -26.48 10.53 -12.85
N ASP A 279 -26.88 9.76 -11.83
CA ASP A 279 -28.24 9.71 -11.33
C ASP A 279 -28.27 10.10 -9.86
N LEU A 280 -29.21 10.96 -9.49
CA LEU A 280 -29.51 11.26 -8.10
C LEU A 280 -30.38 10.11 -7.56
N LEU A 281 -29.77 9.23 -6.76
CA LEU A 281 -30.48 8.08 -6.21
C LEU A 281 -31.35 8.45 -5.02
N ASP A 282 -30.79 9.25 -4.07
CA ASP A 282 -31.43 9.56 -2.82
C ASP A 282 -30.73 10.74 -2.11
N SER A 283 -31.25 11.13 -0.95
CA SER A 283 -30.63 12.04 -0.02
C SER A 283 -30.62 11.41 1.37
N VAL A 284 -29.43 11.08 1.88
CA VAL A 284 -29.26 10.26 3.09
C VAL A 284 -28.34 10.93 4.09
N MET A 285 -28.50 10.60 5.37
CA MET A 285 -27.55 10.97 6.40
C MET A 285 -26.29 10.10 6.33
N VAL A 286 -25.13 10.72 6.46
CA VAL A 286 -23.84 10.04 6.60
C VAL A 286 -23.16 10.63 7.83
N GLY A 287 -23.19 9.90 8.93
CA GLY A 287 -22.93 10.48 10.25
C GLY A 287 -23.93 11.61 10.54
N ASP A 288 -23.40 12.80 10.86
CA ASP A 288 -24.21 14.00 11.14
C ASP A 288 -24.50 14.84 9.88
N ASP A 289 -23.97 14.45 8.71
CA ASP A 289 -24.04 15.22 7.48
C ASP A 289 -25.20 14.73 6.57
N PHE A 290 -26.07 15.65 6.14
CA PHE A 290 -27.06 15.35 5.11
C PHE A 290 -26.43 15.41 3.72
N THR A 291 -26.47 14.30 2.97
CA THR A 291 -25.76 14.13 1.70
C THR A 291 -26.70 13.75 0.55
N TYR A 292 -26.33 14.18 -0.65
CA TYR A 292 -26.84 13.63 -1.90
C TYR A 292 -26.07 12.37 -2.27
N LYS A 293 -26.78 11.27 -2.49
CA LYS A 293 -26.23 10.00 -2.98
C LYS A 293 -26.38 9.95 -4.49
N LEU A 294 -25.24 9.93 -5.20
CA LEU A 294 -25.19 9.99 -6.65
C LEU A 294 -24.56 8.70 -7.19
N GLN A 295 -25.26 8.06 -8.15
CA GLN A 295 -24.67 7.02 -8.98
C GLN A 295 -23.82 7.69 -10.05
N VAL A 296 -22.64 7.13 -10.29
CA VAL A 296 -21.65 7.59 -11.28
C VAL A 296 -21.38 6.47 -12.26
N TYR A 297 -21.40 6.78 -13.52
CA TYR A 297 -21.01 5.83 -14.57
C TYR A 297 -20.38 6.55 -15.77
N PRO A 298 -19.35 5.92 -16.41
CA PRO A 298 -18.70 6.49 -17.56
C PRO A 298 -19.65 6.48 -18.76
N ARG A 299 -19.58 7.53 -19.61
CA ARG A 299 -20.34 7.57 -20.87
C ARG A 299 -19.92 6.50 -21.87
N ARG A 300 -18.69 6.07 -21.79
CA ARG A 300 -18.14 5.00 -22.59
C ARG A 300 -17.41 4.01 -21.68
N GLU A 301 -17.72 2.75 -21.75
CA GLU A 301 -17.20 1.70 -20.87
C GLU A 301 -15.67 1.59 -20.89
N GLN A 302 -15.03 1.92 -22.02
CA GLN A 302 -13.57 1.88 -22.18
C GLN A 302 -12.84 3.12 -21.68
N ASP A 303 -13.54 4.18 -21.25
CA ASP A 303 -12.89 5.37 -20.72
C ASP A 303 -12.15 5.04 -19.41
N LEU A 304 -11.02 5.71 -19.19
CA LEU A 304 -10.30 5.62 -17.92
C LEU A 304 -11.04 6.42 -16.84
N ALA A 305 -12.14 5.83 -16.38
CA ALA A 305 -13.12 6.44 -15.52
C ALA A 305 -13.63 5.44 -14.47
N PHE A 306 -14.34 5.92 -13.48
CA PHE A 306 -14.89 5.13 -12.39
C PHE A 306 -16.38 4.88 -12.58
N THR A 307 -16.88 3.77 -12.05
CA THR A 307 -18.31 3.54 -11.84
C THR A 307 -18.59 3.30 -10.36
N GLY A 308 -19.78 3.64 -9.87
CA GLY A 308 -20.15 3.41 -8.47
C GLY A 308 -20.92 4.58 -7.87
N THR A 309 -20.72 4.83 -6.59
CA THR A 309 -21.52 5.81 -5.84
C THR A 309 -20.63 6.84 -5.15
N ILE A 310 -21.08 8.09 -5.11
CA ILE A 310 -20.47 9.17 -4.33
C ILE A 310 -21.53 9.87 -3.47
N TRP A 311 -21.09 10.35 -2.31
CA TRP A 311 -21.92 11.12 -1.39
C TRP A 311 -21.38 12.53 -1.26
N ILE A 312 -22.20 13.52 -1.60
CA ILE A 312 -21.87 14.95 -1.61
C ILE A 312 -22.71 15.65 -0.55
N LYS A 313 -22.07 16.37 0.37
CA LYS A 313 -22.79 17.15 1.40
C LYS A 313 -23.68 18.20 0.78
N LYS A 314 -24.88 18.33 1.31
CA LYS A 314 -25.86 19.31 0.83
C LYS A 314 -25.44 20.74 1.15
N GLU A 315 -24.79 20.96 2.29
CA GLU A 315 -24.48 22.29 2.81
C GLU A 315 -23.40 23.00 1.99
N ASP A 316 -22.30 22.33 1.73
CA ASP A 316 -21.11 22.93 1.13
C ASP A 316 -20.66 22.27 -0.20
N TYR A 317 -21.34 21.20 -0.63
CA TYR A 317 -21.03 20.40 -1.82
C TYR A 317 -19.67 19.68 -1.76
N SER A 318 -19.13 19.48 -0.56
CA SER A 318 -17.94 18.66 -0.36
C SER A 318 -18.24 17.17 -0.52
N LEU A 319 -17.23 16.43 -0.97
CA LEU A 319 -17.29 14.97 -1.11
C LEU A 319 -17.13 14.31 0.27
N LYS A 320 -18.15 13.60 0.75
CA LYS A 320 -18.14 12.96 2.06
C LYS A 320 -17.62 11.53 2.00
N GLN A 321 -18.13 10.76 1.04
CA GLN A 321 -17.77 9.36 0.84
C GLN A 321 -17.71 9.02 -0.65
N VAL A 322 -16.92 8.00 -0.98
CA VAL A 322 -16.88 7.37 -2.31
C VAL A 322 -16.89 5.85 -2.18
N ASP A 323 -17.60 5.19 -3.08
CA ASP A 323 -17.54 3.76 -3.35
C ASP A 323 -17.47 3.59 -4.86
N LEU A 324 -16.26 3.52 -5.37
CA LEU A 324 -15.97 3.61 -6.79
C LEU A 324 -15.17 2.40 -7.25
N THR A 325 -15.50 1.93 -8.45
CA THR A 325 -14.87 0.77 -9.08
C THR A 325 -14.31 1.15 -10.44
N ILE A 326 -13.11 0.66 -10.75
CA ILE A 326 -12.55 0.61 -12.10
C ILE A 326 -12.85 -0.77 -12.64
N PRO A 327 -13.72 -0.89 -13.67
CA PRO A 327 -14.12 -2.17 -14.24
C PRO A 327 -13.05 -2.72 -15.21
N LYS A 328 -13.15 -4.00 -15.54
CA LYS A 328 -12.28 -4.68 -16.51
C LYS A 328 -12.24 -3.98 -17.87
N ALA A 329 -13.35 -3.35 -18.28
CA ALA A 329 -13.47 -2.60 -19.53
C ALA A 329 -12.45 -1.45 -19.67
N ALA A 330 -11.94 -0.89 -18.57
CA ALA A 330 -10.87 0.12 -18.59
C ALA A 330 -9.50 -0.43 -19.04
N ASN A 331 -9.41 -1.75 -19.31
CA ASN A 331 -8.25 -2.44 -19.88
C ASN A 331 -6.92 -2.12 -19.16
N LEU A 332 -6.90 -2.36 -17.87
CA LEU A 332 -5.67 -2.43 -17.08
C LEU A 332 -5.10 -3.85 -17.23
N ASN A 333 -3.90 -3.99 -17.74
CA ASN A 333 -3.24 -5.28 -17.96
C ASN A 333 -3.38 -6.19 -16.73
N PHE A 334 -3.99 -7.37 -16.93
CA PHE A 334 -4.22 -8.40 -15.91
C PHE A 334 -5.11 -7.99 -14.71
N VAL A 335 -5.51 -6.73 -14.59
CA VAL A 335 -6.41 -6.28 -13.53
C VAL A 335 -7.86 -6.40 -13.98
N GLU A 336 -8.66 -7.16 -13.24
CA GLU A 336 -10.08 -7.34 -13.52
C GLU A 336 -10.95 -6.27 -12.86
N ARG A 337 -10.57 -5.84 -11.65
CA ARG A 337 -11.32 -4.85 -10.89
C ARG A 337 -10.42 -4.14 -9.87
N ILE A 338 -10.63 -2.84 -9.71
CA ILE A 338 -10.14 -2.09 -8.55
C ILE A 338 -11.34 -1.41 -7.92
N LYS A 339 -11.65 -1.74 -6.67
CA LYS A 339 -12.68 -1.09 -5.88
C LYS A 339 -12.03 -0.16 -4.85
N ILE A 340 -12.49 1.08 -4.77
CA ILE A 340 -11.97 2.10 -3.85
C ILE A 340 -13.12 2.65 -3.05
N GLN A 341 -13.08 2.46 -1.74
CA GLN A 341 -14.00 3.04 -0.78
C GLN A 341 -13.22 4.02 0.10
N GLN A 342 -13.74 5.24 0.26
CA GLN A 342 -13.06 6.25 1.05
C GLN A 342 -14.08 7.12 1.80
N GLU A 343 -13.77 7.40 3.06
CA GLU A 343 -14.46 8.38 3.88
C GLU A 343 -13.56 9.59 4.13
N LEU A 344 -14.11 10.78 4.01
CA LEU A 344 -13.43 12.05 4.11
C LEU A 344 -13.92 12.85 5.31
N VAL A 345 -12.99 13.45 6.05
CA VAL A 345 -13.28 14.30 7.19
C VAL A 345 -12.59 15.67 7.04
N PRO A 346 -13.23 16.75 7.52
CA PRO A 346 -12.60 18.06 7.47
C PRO A 346 -11.40 18.13 8.41
N SER A 347 -10.31 18.70 7.92
CA SER A 347 -9.20 19.10 8.77
C SER A 347 -9.56 20.38 9.53
N SER A 348 -8.81 20.73 10.58
CA SER A 348 -9.01 21.98 11.32
C SER A 348 -8.84 23.26 10.46
N ALA A 349 -8.27 23.16 9.25
CA ALA A 349 -8.09 24.25 8.29
C ALA A 349 -9.12 24.24 7.14
N GLY A 350 -10.09 23.30 7.13
CA GLY A 350 -11.14 23.20 6.12
C GLY A 350 -10.95 22.09 5.09
N PRO A 351 -9.80 21.96 4.39
CA PRO A 351 -9.58 20.90 3.41
C PRO A 351 -9.80 19.51 3.97
N LEU A 352 -10.33 18.60 3.13
CA LEU A 352 -10.72 17.26 3.54
C LEU A 352 -9.58 16.27 3.43
N VAL A 353 -9.46 15.42 4.45
CA VAL A 353 -8.45 14.35 4.53
C VAL A 353 -9.16 13.01 4.67
N PRO A 354 -8.69 11.95 4.01
CA PRO A 354 -9.23 10.62 4.21
C PRO A 354 -9.07 10.16 5.66
N SER A 355 -10.17 9.80 6.31
CA SER A 355 -10.17 9.13 7.63
C SER A 355 -10.02 7.64 7.47
N LYS A 356 -10.71 7.04 6.48
CA LYS A 356 -10.65 5.62 6.17
C LYS A 356 -10.59 5.42 4.65
N THR A 357 -9.79 4.47 4.23
CA THR A 357 -9.68 4.06 2.81
C THR A 357 -9.58 2.54 2.75
N ARG A 358 -10.42 1.91 1.93
CA ARG A 358 -10.35 0.49 1.57
C ARG A 358 -10.15 0.38 0.07
N VAL A 359 -9.21 -0.44 -0.35
CA VAL A 359 -8.95 -0.72 -1.77
C VAL A 359 -8.86 -2.22 -1.95
N GLN A 360 -9.57 -2.73 -2.92
CA GLN A 360 -9.50 -4.13 -3.35
C GLN A 360 -9.03 -4.15 -4.81
N VAL A 361 -8.01 -4.94 -5.09
CA VAL A 361 -7.44 -5.12 -6.43
C VAL A 361 -7.53 -6.60 -6.80
N LYS A 362 -8.40 -6.92 -7.76
CA LYS A 362 -8.50 -8.27 -8.32
C LYS A 362 -7.66 -8.36 -9.58
N ILE A 363 -6.67 -9.23 -9.55
CA ILE A 363 -5.77 -9.54 -10.67
C ILE A 363 -6.16 -10.91 -11.21
N GLY A 364 -6.59 -10.94 -12.46
CA GLY A 364 -6.97 -12.19 -13.13
C GLY A 364 -5.79 -13.10 -13.44
N GLN A 365 -6.08 -14.27 -13.94
CA GLN A 365 -5.07 -15.23 -14.38
C GLN A 365 -4.26 -14.66 -15.55
N VAL A 366 -2.93 -14.69 -15.45
CA VAL A 366 -2.02 -14.27 -16.53
C VAL A 366 -2.03 -15.27 -17.67
N THR A 367 -2.20 -16.56 -17.36
CA THR A 367 -2.40 -17.67 -18.31
C THR A 367 -3.43 -18.63 -17.71
N GLU A 368 -4.07 -19.48 -18.56
CA GLU A 368 -5.06 -20.49 -18.14
C GLU A 368 -4.59 -21.41 -17.01
N ASN A 369 -3.29 -21.48 -16.79
CA ASN A 369 -2.67 -22.35 -15.79
C ASN A 369 -2.12 -21.61 -14.57
N THR A 370 -2.39 -20.31 -14.39
CA THR A 370 -2.01 -19.52 -13.22
C THR A 370 -3.23 -19.26 -12.35
N ALA A 371 -2.99 -18.94 -11.09
CA ALA A 371 -4.05 -18.44 -10.20
C ALA A 371 -4.16 -16.91 -10.32
N GLY A 372 -5.31 -16.36 -10.03
CA GLY A 372 -5.51 -14.93 -9.79
C GLY A 372 -5.00 -14.50 -8.42
N LEU A 373 -5.02 -13.20 -8.17
CA LEU A 373 -4.69 -12.61 -6.88
C LEU A 373 -5.74 -11.59 -6.49
N LEU A 374 -6.12 -11.59 -5.22
CA LEU A 374 -6.95 -10.56 -4.60
C LEU A 374 -6.13 -9.86 -3.53
N ALA A 375 -5.84 -8.57 -3.72
CA ALA A 375 -5.17 -7.76 -2.73
C ALA A 375 -6.16 -6.79 -2.09
N LYS A 376 -6.26 -6.82 -0.75
CA LYS A 376 -7.14 -6.00 0.07
C LYS A 376 -6.28 -5.06 0.92
N PHE A 377 -6.50 -3.76 0.80
CA PHE A 377 -5.81 -2.72 1.55
C PHE A 377 -6.83 -1.96 2.39
N TYR A 378 -6.53 -1.75 3.64
CA TYR A 378 -7.31 -0.90 4.54
C TYR A 378 -6.38 0.06 5.27
N THR A 379 -6.72 1.34 5.27
CA THR A 379 -6.00 2.37 6.02
C THR A 379 -7.00 3.21 6.79
N ALA A 380 -6.79 3.31 8.10
CA ALA A 380 -7.46 4.27 8.97
C ALA A 380 -6.45 5.34 9.41
N SER A 381 -6.84 6.60 9.28
CA SER A 381 -6.01 7.76 9.61
C SER A 381 -6.64 8.54 10.75
N ASP A 382 -5.87 8.80 11.78
CA ASP A 382 -6.26 9.61 12.93
C ASP A 382 -5.25 10.74 13.20
N SER A 383 -5.50 11.53 14.23
CA SER A 383 -4.56 12.55 14.73
C SER A 383 -4.05 13.48 13.64
N ILE A 384 -4.97 14.05 12.85
CA ILE A 384 -4.65 14.93 11.73
C ILE A 384 -4.11 16.28 12.26
N VAL A 385 -2.84 16.56 11.98
CA VAL A 385 -2.18 17.84 12.29
C VAL A 385 -1.90 18.57 10.98
N VAL A 386 -2.28 19.84 10.86
CA VAL A 386 -2.15 20.61 9.63
C VAL A 386 -1.28 21.85 9.80
N ASN A 387 -0.67 22.30 8.69
CA ASN A 387 0.10 23.53 8.57
C ASN A 387 1.30 23.64 9.55
N GLN A 388 1.94 22.49 9.82
CA GLN A 388 3.20 22.40 10.56
C GLN A 388 4.29 21.74 9.70
N PRO A 389 4.84 22.45 8.72
CA PRO A 389 5.78 21.87 7.75
C PRO A 389 7.10 21.46 8.44
N LYS A 390 7.53 20.24 8.17
CA LYS A 390 8.87 19.77 8.56
C LYS A 390 9.92 20.36 7.61
N GLU A 391 11.18 20.42 8.05
CA GLU A 391 12.29 20.84 7.20
C GLU A 391 12.47 19.89 6.00
N THR A 392 12.98 20.40 4.89
CA THR A 392 13.16 19.61 3.65
C THR A 392 14.08 18.41 3.86
N GLY A 393 15.11 18.52 4.70
CA GLY A 393 16.02 17.44 5.06
C GLY A 393 15.34 16.26 5.75
N PHE A 394 14.20 16.48 6.43
CA PHE A 394 13.40 15.41 7.03
C PHE A 394 12.89 14.41 5.98
N PHE A 395 12.66 14.86 4.75
CA PHE A 395 12.09 14.08 3.65
C PHE A 395 13.12 13.37 2.78
N ASN A 396 14.38 13.28 3.19
CA ASN A 396 15.44 12.63 2.41
C ASN A 396 15.15 11.14 2.13
N GLN A 397 14.42 10.49 3.03
CA GLN A 397 13.91 9.12 2.82
C GLN A 397 12.39 9.18 2.72
N ALA A 398 11.83 8.57 1.68
CA ALA A 398 10.38 8.49 1.50
C ALA A 398 9.72 7.57 2.54
N VAL A 399 10.41 6.48 2.90
CA VAL A 399 9.97 5.54 3.94
C VAL A 399 11.10 5.32 4.92
N GLU A 400 10.82 5.47 6.21
CA GLU A 400 11.76 5.22 7.30
C GLU A 400 11.19 4.15 8.23
N LEU A 401 11.99 3.11 8.54
CA LEU A 401 11.64 2.13 9.56
C LEU A 401 12.30 2.51 10.89
N ARG A 402 11.50 2.54 11.97
CA ARG A 402 12.08 2.67 13.31
C ARG A 402 12.90 1.42 13.68
N PRO A 403 14.00 1.56 14.44
CA PRO A 403 14.83 0.41 14.80
C PRO A 403 14.09 -0.71 15.55
N ASP A 404 13.02 -0.35 16.26
CA ASP A 404 12.18 -1.25 17.07
C ASP A 404 10.84 -1.60 16.39
N PHE A 405 10.75 -1.47 15.06
CA PHE A 405 9.52 -1.64 14.27
C PHE A 405 8.82 -2.99 14.45
N ASN A 406 9.57 -4.04 14.77
CA ASN A 406 9.07 -5.40 14.97
C ASN A 406 9.01 -5.83 16.47
N GLN A 407 9.24 -4.89 17.39
CA GLN A 407 9.18 -5.14 18.83
C GLN A 407 7.89 -4.53 19.39
N PHE A 408 6.99 -5.36 19.89
CA PHE A 408 5.71 -4.95 20.47
C PHE A 408 5.24 -5.98 21.50
N SER A 409 4.42 -5.54 22.47
CA SER A 409 3.76 -6.42 23.44
C SER A 409 2.62 -7.21 22.80
N GLN A 410 2.18 -8.30 23.44
CA GLN A 410 1.04 -9.09 22.92
C GLN A 410 -0.26 -8.26 22.83
N ASP A 411 -0.46 -7.30 23.71
CA ASP A 411 -1.66 -6.47 23.77
C ASP A 411 -1.57 -5.21 22.90
N PHE A 412 -0.40 -4.89 22.34
CA PHE A 412 -0.19 -3.69 21.52
C PHE A 412 -1.23 -3.58 20.39
N TRP A 413 -1.39 -4.66 19.62
CA TRP A 413 -2.31 -4.67 18.47
C TRP A 413 -3.77 -4.58 18.89
N LYS A 414 -4.16 -5.16 20.05
CA LYS A 414 -5.54 -5.07 20.56
C LYS A 414 -5.95 -3.65 20.92
N THR A 415 -5.01 -2.86 21.43
CA THR A 415 -5.26 -1.47 21.85
C THR A 415 -5.05 -0.44 20.75
N THR A 416 -4.28 -0.80 19.70
CA THR A 416 -3.89 0.13 18.65
C THR A 416 -4.78 0.03 17.42
N ARG A 417 -5.42 -1.11 17.20
CA ARG A 417 -6.38 -1.27 16.10
C ARG A 417 -7.55 -0.33 16.29
N PRO A 418 -7.95 0.45 15.25
CA PRO A 418 -9.17 1.25 15.31
C PRO A 418 -10.41 0.39 15.52
N ASP A 419 -10.40 -0.83 14.91
CA ASP A 419 -11.47 -1.81 15.00
C ASP A 419 -10.91 -3.20 15.31
N PRO A 420 -11.60 -4.04 16.09
CA PRO A 420 -11.22 -5.44 16.30
C PRO A 420 -11.15 -6.19 14.96
N LEU A 421 -10.25 -7.16 14.85
CA LEU A 421 -10.26 -8.05 13.70
C LEU A 421 -11.58 -8.85 13.63
N SER A 422 -12.11 -9.00 12.44
CA SER A 422 -13.26 -9.87 12.18
C SER A 422 -12.91 -11.35 12.43
N GLU A 423 -13.93 -12.20 12.56
CA GLU A 423 -13.71 -13.65 12.68
C GLU A 423 -12.99 -14.21 11.44
N GLU A 424 -13.29 -13.65 10.27
CA GLU A 424 -12.64 -14.02 9.02
C GLU A 424 -11.16 -13.62 9.01
N GLU A 425 -10.82 -12.39 9.38
CA GLU A 425 -9.43 -11.92 9.49
C GLU A 425 -8.62 -12.73 10.51
N LEU A 426 -9.26 -13.17 11.60
CA LEU A 426 -8.63 -14.08 12.55
C LEU A 426 -8.39 -15.45 11.92
N ALA A 427 -9.33 -15.96 11.11
CA ALA A 427 -9.17 -17.20 10.37
C ALA A 427 -8.07 -17.09 9.30
N VAL A 428 -7.97 -15.95 8.61
CA VAL A 428 -6.86 -15.62 7.66
C VAL A 428 -5.52 -15.72 8.36
N LEU A 429 -5.36 -15.07 9.52
CA LEU A 429 -4.11 -15.14 10.30
C LEU A 429 -3.73 -16.56 10.69
N GLN A 430 -4.69 -17.34 11.17
CA GLN A 430 -4.48 -18.74 11.55
C GLN A 430 -4.12 -19.60 10.33
N MET A 431 -4.76 -19.35 9.19
CA MET A 431 -4.46 -20.04 7.94
C MET A 431 -3.05 -19.75 7.45
N VAL A 432 -2.65 -18.48 7.36
CA VAL A 432 -1.29 -18.09 6.96
C VAL A 432 -0.24 -18.67 7.90
N ASP A 433 -0.48 -18.68 9.21
CA ASP A 433 0.42 -19.31 10.19
C ASP A 433 0.50 -20.84 10.03
N THR A 434 -0.58 -21.48 9.62
CA THR A 434 -0.62 -22.92 9.32
C THR A 434 0.15 -23.23 8.05
N LEU A 435 -0.07 -22.47 6.98
CA LEU A 435 0.62 -22.62 5.70
C LEU A 435 2.14 -22.50 5.84
N LYS A 436 2.63 -21.59 6.65
CA LYS A 436 4.07 -21.44 6.95
C LYS A 436 4.72 -22.68 7.56
N LYS A 437 3.94 -23.50 8.29
CA LYS A 437 4.44 -24.72 8.94
C LYS A 437 4.52 -25.91 7.99
N ILE A 438 3.88 -25.85 6.83
CA ILE A 438 3.87 -26.93 5.84
C ILE A 438 5.23 -26.97 5.14
N PRO A 439 6.03 -28.07 5.25
CA PRO A 439 7.40 -28.11 4.76
C PRO A 439 7.52 -27.82 3.26
N ILE A 440 6.60 -28.30 2.45
CA ILE A 440 6.61 -28.08 1.00
C ILE A 440 6.39 -26.61 0.62
N ILE A 441 5.48 -25.92 1.31
CA ILE A 441 5.22 -24.50 1.09
C ILE A 441 6.45 -23.67 1.49
N ARG A 442 7.04 -24.00 2.62
CA ARG A 442 8.28 -23.36 3.09
C ARG A 442 9.41 -23.57 2.08
N PHE A 443 9.59 -24.78 1.58
CA PHE A 443 10.61 -25.06 0.57
C PHE A 443 10.43 -24.23 -0.71
N TYR A 444 9.20 -24.17 -1.27
CA TYR A 444 8.95 -23.36 -2.47
C TYR A 444 9.08 -21.86 -2.21
N SER A 445 8.61 -21.36 -1.09
CA SER A 445 8.68 -19.94 -0.75
C SER A 445 10.10 -19.46 -0.49
N GLU A 446 10.89 -20.25 0.24
CA GLU A 446 12.31 -19.96 0.47
C GLU A 446 13.11 -20.10 -0.83
N GLY A 447 12.78 -21.09 -1.68
CA GLY A 447 13.34 -21.23 -3.01
C GLY A 447 13.05 -20.05 -3.92
N LEU A 448 11.79 -19.63 -4.01
CA LEU A 448 11.41 -18.46 -4.80
C LEU A 448 12.11 -17.17 -4.33
N LYS A 449 12.17 -16.97 -3.01
CA LYS A 449 12.90 -15.85 -2.42
C LYS A 449 14.39 -15.88 -2.77
N PHE A 450 15.01 -17.06 -2.66
CA PHE A 450 16.41 -17.28 -3.03
C PHE A 450 16.69 -16.92 -4.50
N PHE A 451 15.83 -17.38 -5.41
CA PHE A 451 15.95 -17.02 -6.83
C PHE A 451 15.72 -15.53 -7.09
N ALA A 452 14.73 -14.93 -6.43
CA ALA A 452 14.41 -13.52 -6.61
C ALA A 452 15.47 -12.58 -6.03
N THR A 453 15.99 -12.88 -4.82
CA THR A 453 16.97 -12.02 -4.13
C THR A 453 18.41 -12.36 -4.46
N GLY A 454 18.66 -13.55 -4.97
CA GLY A 454 20.00 -14.08 -5.18
C GLY A 454 20.64 -14.73 -3.95
N TYR A 455 20.06 -14.55 -2.76
CA TYR A 455 20.72 -14.89 -1.48
C TYR A 455 19.82 -15.69 -0.54
N LEU A 456 20.45 -16.64 0.17
CA LEU A 456 19.82 -17.42 1.25
C LEU A 456 20.34 -16.92 2.61
N PRO A 457 19.51 -16.30 3.47
CA PRO A 457 19.97 -15.81 4.76
C PRO A 457 20.22 -16.96 5.76
N VAL A 458 21.44 -17.00 6.31
CA VAL A 458 21.87 -17.98 7.31
C VAL A 458 22.49 -17.23 8.50
N GLY A 459 21.70 -16.92 9.50
CA GLY A 459 22.16 -16.20 10.68
C GLY A 459 22.64 -14.78 10.38
N LYS A 460 23.94 -14.52 10.56
CA LYS A 460 24.59 -13.22 10.33
C LYS A 460 25.15 -13.04 8.91
N VAL A 461 25.03 -14.04 8.07
CA VAL A 461 25.50 -14.05 6.68
C VAL A 461 24.40 -14.54 5.74
N ASP A 462 24.46 -14.09 4.49
CA ASP A 462 23.61 -14.57 3.41
C ASP A 462 24.48 -15.34 2.43
N LEU A 463 24.11 -16.58 2.09
CA LEU A 463 24.78 -17.41 1.11
C LEU A 463 24.29 -17.03 -0.28
N GLY A 464 25.23 -16.81 -1.22
CA GLY A 464 24.92 -16.38 -2.59
C GLY A 464 25.95 -15.39 -3.13
N PRO A 465 25.69 -14.82 -4.33
CA PRO A 465 24.48 -15.03 -5.11
C PRO A 465 24.42 -16.40 -5.79
N TRP A 466 23.20 -16.95 -5.98
CA TRP A 466 23.02 -18.26 -6.63
C TRP A 466 23.60 -18.30 -8.06
N THR A 467 23.69 -17.15 -8.71
CA THR A 467 24.28 -16.98 -10.03
C THR A 467 25.76 -17.40 -10.11
N GLU A 468 26.43 -17.52 -8.97
CA GLU A 468 27.82 -17.97 -8.89
C GLU A 468 27.96 -19.47 -8.62
N PHE A 469 26.87 -20.18 -8.23
CA PHE A 469 26.98 -21.59 -7.86
C PHE A 469 27.28 -22.51 -9.05
N GLY A 470 26.81 -22.17 -10.25
CA GLY A 470 27.09 -22.93 -11.44
C GLY A 470 26.77 -22.20 -12.72
N ASN A 471 27.71 -22.16 -13.66
CA ASN A 471 27.55 -21.58 -14.99
C ASN A 471 28.26 -22.47 -16.00
N TYR A 472 27.89 -22.33 -17.29
CA TYR A 472 28.54 -23.07 -18.35
C TYR A 472 28.77 -22.16 -19.57
N ASN A 473 30.01 -22.04 -20.03
CA ASN A 473 30.36 -21.29 -21.22
C ASN A 473 31.57 -21.91 -21.97
N ASN A 474 31.79 -21.42 -23.18
CA ASN A 474 32.84 -21.96 -24.07
C ASN A 474 34.28 -21.71 -23.61
N VAL A 475 34.54 -20.88 -22.60
CA VAL A 475 35.86 -20.56 -22.09
C VAL A 475 36.16 -21.37 -20.83
N GLU A 476 35.28 -21.31 -19.85
CA GLU A 476 35.43 -21.95 -18.55
C GLU A 476 34.99 -23.40 -18.52
N GLY A 477 34.17 -23.80 -19.53
CA GLY A 477 33.40 -25.03 -19.44
C GLY A 477 32.38 -24.90 -18.29
N LEU A 478 32.34 -25.91 -17.42
CA LEU A 478 31.56 -25.80 -16.18
C LEU A 478 32.35 -24.93 -15.17
N ARG A 479 31.72 -23.84 -14.73
CA ARG A 479 32.17 -22.98 -13.64
C ARG A 479 31.41 -23.31 -12.39
N LEU A 480 32.12 -23.60 -11.31
CA LEU A 480 31.57 -23.83 -9.99
C LEU A 480 32.07 -22.77 -9.03
N GLY A 481 31.18 -22.20 -8.24
CA GLY A 481 31.51 -21.15 -7.32
C GLY A 481 30.65 -21.13 -6.06
N PHE A 482 31.08 -20.31 -5.12
CA PHE A 482 30.39 -20.09 -3.87
C PHE A 482 30.61 -18.65 -3.40
N GLY A 483 29.57 -18.03 -2.89
CA GLY A 483 29.62 -16.66 -2.38
C GLY A 483 28.85 -16.48 -1.09
N LEU A 484 29.17 -15.39 -0.41
CA LEU A 484 28.52 -14.97 0.82
C LEU A 484 28.61 -13.45 1.00
N ARG A 485 27.64 -12.89 1.76
CA ARG A 485 27.73 -11.51 2.25
C ARG A 485 27.28 -11.42 3.70
N SER A 486 27.82 -10.46 4.44
CA SER A 486 27.31 -10.12 5.77
C SER A 486 25.96 -9.41 5.67
N ASN A 487 25.06 -9.65 6.60
CA ASN A 487 23.76 -8.98 6.64
C ASN A 487 23.65 -7.99 7.81
N PHE A 488 22.48 -7.37 7.98
CA PHE A 488 22.25 -6.37 9.03
C PHE A 488 22.44 -6.92 10.45
N LYS A 489 22.18 -8.23 10.66
CA LYS A 489 22.41 -8.89 11.96
C LYS A 489 23.90 -9.00 12.31
N PHE A 490 24.77 -8.94 11.31
CA PHE A 490 26.21 -8.86 11.51
C PHE A 490 26.63 -7.44 11.89
N SER A 491 26.25 -6.45 11.06
CA SER A 491 26.57 -5.05 11.31
C SER A 491 25.65 -4.13 10.49
N ASN A 492 25.23 -3.01 11.08
CA ASN A 492 24.52 -1.94 10.38
C ASN A 492 25.46 -0.87 9.78
N LYS A 493 26.77 -1.00 9.98
CA LYS A 493 27.79 -0.07 9.47
C LYS A 493 28.74 -0.70 8.46
N TRP A 494 28.88 -2.02 8.48
CA TRP A 494 29.77 -2.76 7.60
C TRP A 494 29.01 -3.78 6.78
N LEU A 495 29.29 -3.81 5.48
CA LEU A 495 28.86 -4.85 4.55
C LEU A 495 30.13 -5.48 3.95
N PHE A 496 30.33 -6.78 4.20
CA PHE A 496 31.35 -7.61 3.57
C PHE A 496 30.65 -8.53 2.59
N GLU A 497 31.14 -8.57 1.36
CA GLU A 497 30.61 -9.46 0.33
C GLU A 497 31.74 -10.10 -0.47
N GLY A 498 31.57 -11.30 -0.91
CA GLY A 498 32.53 -11.95 -1.74
C GLY A 498 32.06 -13.30 -2.29
N TYR A 499 32.69 -13.71 -3.36
CA TYR A 499 32.58 -15.03 -3.92
C TYR A 499 33.90 -15.49 -4.52
N GLY A 500 34.06 -16.84 -4.65
CA GLY A 500 35.10 -17.48 -5.42
C GLY A 500 34.48 -18.49 -6.38
N ALA A 501 35.02 -18.58 -7.59
CA ALA A 501 34.59 -19.53 -8.61
C ALA A 501 35.77 -20.11 -9.38
N TYR A 502 35.64 -21.35 -9.85
CA TYR A 502 36.68 -22.05 -10.60
C TYR A 502 36.10 -22.63 -11.90
N GLY A 503 36.74 -22.32 -13.03
CA GLY A 503 36.39 -22.88 -14.33
C GLY A 503 37.16 -24.19 -14.56
N LEU A 504 36.45 -25.24 -14.98
CA LEU A 504 37.08 -26.56 -15.15
C LEU A 504 37.91 -26.69 -16.42
N VAL A 505 37.61 -25.90 -17.48
CA VAL A 505 38.33 -25.93 -18.75
C VAL A 505 39.52 -24.97 -18.74
N ASP A 506 39.31 -23.72 -18.34
CA ASP A 506 40.37 -22.71 -18.29
C ASP A 506 41.28 -22.82 -17.06
N GLN A 507 40.88 -23.62 -16.07
CA GLN A 507 41.61 -23.93 -14.83
C GLN A 507 42.04 -22.68 -14.05
N ARG A 508 41.20 -21.61 -14.08
CA ARG A 508 41.48 -20.33 -13.43
C ARG A 508 40.50 -20.03 -12.33
N TRP A 509 40.98 -19.44 -11.24
CA TRP A 509 40.18 -18.88 -10.19
C TRP A 509 39.67 -17.51 -10.58
N LYS A 510 38.38 -17.25 -10.32
CA LYS A 510 37.73 -15.96 -10.38
C LYS A 510 37.23 -15.65 -8.97
N TYR A 511 37.23 -14.37 -8.64
CA TYR A 511 36.79 -13.94 -7.30
C TYR A 511 36.31 -12.49 -7.32
N LYS A 512 35.49 -12.16 -6.33
CA LYS A 512 35.12 -10.79 -5.96
C LYS A 512 35.16 -10.71 -4.44
N LEU A 513 35.83 -9.69 -3.91
CA LEU A 513 35.80 -9.37 -2.48
C LEU A 513 35.56 -7.87 -2.35
N ALA A 514 34.58 -7.48 -1.52
CA ALA A 514 34.28 -6.08 -1.26
C ALA A 514 33.99 -5.85 0.22
N ALA A 515 34.44 -4.70 0.71
CA ALA A 515 34.15 -4.19 2.04
C ALA A 515 33.59 -2.78 1.91
N THR A 516 32.35 -2.61 2.34
CA THR A 516 31.67 -1.31 2.31
C THR A 516 31.45 -0.83 3.75
N ARG A 517 31.90 0.39 4.05
CA ARG A 517 31.60 1.08 5.30
C ARG A 517 30.52 2.13 5.06
N ILE A 518 29.42 2.04 5.78
CA ILE A 518 28.36 3.03 5.80
C ILE A 518 28.70 4.06 6.86
N LEU A 519 29.03 5.27 6.44
CA LEU A 519 29.45 6.38 7.29
C LEU A 519 28.23 7.18 7.79
N ASP A 520 27.25 7.38 6.91
CA ASP A 520 25.99 8.08 7.22
C ASP A 520 24.84 7.43 6.42
N ARG A 521 23.86 6.90 7.12
CA ARG A 521 22.69 6.26 6.47
C ARG A 521 21.67 7.28 5.96
N THR A 522 21.56 8.42 6.63
CA THR A 522 20.59 9.46 6.26
C THR A 522 20.94 10.13 4.95
N ARG A 523 22.24 10.38 4.76
CA ARG A 523 22.79 10.96 3.52
C ARG A 523 23.48 9.92 2.64
N TRP A 524 23.21 8.66 2.88
CA TRP A 524 23.82 7.53 2.18
C TRP A 524 25.29 7.76 1.84
N THR A 525 26.11 8.00 2.88
CA THR A 525 27.55 8.18 2.70
C THR A 525 28.26 6.86 2.91
N THR A 526 28.93 6.35 1.87
CA THR A 526 29.61 5.05 1.91
C THR A 526 31.02 5.14 1.36
N LEU A 527 31.90 4.30 1.88
CA LEU A 527 33.24 4.07 1.35
C LEU A 527 33.37 2.56 1.10
N GLN A 528 33.68 2.19 -0.13
CA GLN A 528 33.85 0.79 -0.54
C GLN A 528 35.24 0.56 -1.11
N VAL A 529 35.88 -0.52 -0.67
CA VAL A 529 37.04 -1.13 -1.30
C VAL A 529 36.62 -2.46 -1.90
N ARG A 530 36.98 -2.66 -3.18
CA ARG A 530 36.63 -3.87 -3.93
C ARG A 530 37.84 -4.39 -4.69
N THR A 531 38.05 -5.69 -4.69
CA THR A 531 38.96 -6.39 -5.58
C THR A 531 38.21 -7.52 -6.27
N SER A 532 38.42 -7.69 -7.57
CA SER A 532 37.78 -8.74 -8.34
C SER A 532 38.67 -9.21 -9.48
N ARG A 533 38.56 -10.50 -9.81
CA ARG A 533 39.12 -11.09 -11.03
C ARG A 533 38.01 -11.90 -11.69
N GLU A 534 37.59 -11.46 -12.89
CA GLU A 534 36.42 -12.00 -13.58
C GLU A 534 36.68 -12.26 -15.06
N LEU A 535 35.88 -13.17 -15.62
CA LEU A 535 35.79 -13.38 -17.06
C LEU A 535 34.66 -12.49 -17.60
N ASP A 536 35.05 -11.55 -18.47
CA ASP A 536 34.15 -10.60 -19.10
C ASP A 536 34.16 -10.76 -20.63
N GLN A 537 33.32 -10.07 -21.34
CA GLN A 537 33.33 -10.00 -22.79
C GLN A 537 33.26 -8.55 -23.29
N VAL A 538 33.86 -8.26 -24.42
CA VAL A 538 33.84 -6.93 -25.02
C VAL A 538 32.42 -6.48 -25.33
N GLY A 539 32.06 -5.28 -24.88
CA GLY A 539 30.71 -4.69 -25.08
C GLY A 539 29.66 -5.05 -24.05
N LEU A 540 30.02 -5.83 -23.03
CA LEU A 540 29.14 -6.15 -21.92
C LEU A 540 29.83 -5.79 -20.60
N GLU A 541 29.33 -4.76 -19.93
CA GLU A 541 29.77 -4.41 -18.58
C GLU A 541 28.94 -5.19 -17.56
N MET A 542 29.53 -6.24 -16.98
CA MET A 542 28.87 -7.08 -15.96
C MET A 542 28.43 -6.29 -14.74
N GLU A 543 29.10 -5.19 -14.42
CA GLU A 543 28.77 -4.31 -13.31
C GLU A 543 27.36 -3.70 -13.44
N ASN A 544 26.94 -3.34 -14.65
CA ASN A 544 25.61 -2.82 -14.91
C ASN A 544 24.49 -3.87 -14.72
N LEU A 545 24.88 -5.15 -14.69
CA LEU A 545 23.97 -6.29 -14.51
C LEU A 545 23.90 -6.78 -13.05
N GLU A 546 24.77 -6.33 -12.16
CA GLU A 546 24.81 -6.79 -10.76
C GLU A 546 23.49 -6.54 -10.00
N GLY A 547 22.70 -5.55 -10.42
CA GLY A 547 21.36 -5.29 -9.88
C GLY A 547 20.28 -6.29 -10.31
N ASN A 548 20.55 -7.13 -11.33
CA ASN A 548 19.58 -8.09 -11.85
C ASN A 548 20.22 -9.49 -11.98
N SER A 549 19.96 -10.33 -10.97
CA SER A 549 20.56 -11.67 -10.89
C SER A 549 20.28 -12.57 -12.10
N VAL A 550 19.09 -12.44 -12.71
CA VAL A 550 18.70 -13.26 -13.87
C VAL A 550 19.49 -12.87 -15.12
N PHE A 551 19.62 -11.57 -15.40
CA PHE A 551 20.43 -11.10 -16.54
C PHE A 551 21.92 -11.39 -16.34
N LEU A 552 22.41 -11.25 -15.13
CA LEU A 552 23.80 -11.59 -14.80
C LEU A 552 24.08 -13.08 -15.04
N ALA A 553 23.18 -13.98 -14.61
CA ALA A 553 23.29 -15.39 -14.90
C ALA A 553 23.28 -15.65 -16.39
N ALA A 554 22.27 -15.11 -17.12
CA ALA A 554 22.13 -15.31 -18.56
C ALA A 554 23.37 -14.85 -19.35
N SER A 555 24.02 -13.76 -18.93
CA SER A 555 25.23 -13.23 -19.60
C SER A 555 26.47 -14.12 -19.46
N ARG A 556 26.46 -15.05 -18.51
CA ARG A 556 27.57 -15.99 -18.25
C ARG A 556 27.36 -17.37 -18.88
N PHE A 557 26.20 -17.64 -19.50
CA PHE A 557 25.91 -18.89 -20.15
C PHE A 557 26.18 -18.83 -21.67
N GLY A 558 26.62 -19.96 -22.22
CA GLY A 558 26.72 -20.17 -23.67
C GLY A 558 28.05 -19.69 -24.28
N THR A 559 28.01 -19.05 -25.44
CA THR A 559 29.20 -18.65 -26.18
C THR A 559 29.55 -17.21 -25.91
N LEU A 560 30.62 -16.99 -25.17
CA LEU A 560 31.22 -15.66 -24.95
C LEU A 560 32.02 -15.24 -26.18
N ARG A 561 31.74 -14.02 -26.67
CA ARG A 561 32.46 -13.43 -27.84
C ARG A 561 33.52 -12.45 -27.39
N ARG A 562 34.75 -12.60 -27.87
CA ARG A 562 35.89 -11.78 -27.47
C ARG A 562 36.02 -11.70 -25.94
N PRO A 563 36.15 -12.85 -25.25
CA PRO A 563 36.31 -12.87 -23.81
C PRO A 563 37.67 -12.35 -23.38
N PHE A 564 37.69 -11.77 -22.18
CA PHE A 564 38.94 -11.34 -21.52
C PHE A 564 38.82 -11.56 -20.01
N VAL A 565 39.94 -11.75 -19.34
CA VAL A 565 39.97 -11.75 -17.87
C VAL A 565 40.37 -10.35 -17.42
N SER A 566 39.53 -9.77 -16.57
CA SER A 566 39.81 -8.50 -15.91
C SER A 566 40.17 -8.69 -14.44
N THR A 567 41.25 -8.02 -13.99
CA THR A 567 41.55 -7.90 -12.56
C THR A 567 41.36 -6.43 -12.17
N ASN A 568 40.43 -6.15 -11.24
CA ASN A 568 40.05 -4.79 -10.88
C ASN A 568 40.28 -4.55 -9.39
N HIS A 569 40.89 -3.42 -9.06
CA HIS A 569 41.03 -2.90 -7.70
C HIS A 569 40.40 -1.51 -7.64
N ARG A 570 39.31 -1.37 -6.87
CA ARG A 570 38.49 -0.17 -6.87
C ARG A 570 38.28 0.37 -5.46
N LEU A 571 38.44 1.69 -5.34
CA LEU A 571 37.98 2.48 -4.19
C LEU A 571 36.85 3.38 -4.64
N THR A 572 35.71 3.29 -3.98
CA THR A 572 34.52 4.10 -4.32
C THR A 572 34.00 4.84 -3.09
N PHE A 573 33.77 6.13 -3.26
CA PHE A 573 33.06 6.98 -2.30
C PHE A 573 31.75 7.41 -2.91
N GLN A 574 30.66 7.30 -2.12
CA GLN A 574 29.31 7.77 -2.51
C GLN A 574 28.76 8.68 -1.41
N ARG A 575 28.04 9.73 -1.80
CA ARG A 575 27.33 10.61 -0.89
C ARG A 575 26.11 11.24 -1.54
N GLU A 576 24.97 11.17 -0.86
CA GLU A 576 23.79 11.94 -1.21
C GLU A 576 23.84 13.31 -0.51
N PHE A 577 24.01 14.40 -1.28
CA PHE A 577 24.14 15.75 -0.74
C PHE A 577 22.79 16.33 -0.33
N PHE A 578 21.79 16.11 -1.16
CA PHE A 578 20.38 16.43 -0.91
C PHE A 578 19.52 15.38 -1.61
N LYS A 579 18.24 15.33 -1.30
CA LYS A 579 17.33 14.29 -1.79
C LYS A 579 17.45 14.10 -3.30
N GLY A 580 17.75 12.88 -3.69
CA GLY A 580 17.87 12.47 -5.10
C GLY A 580 19.17 12.89 -5.80
N PHE A 581 20.09 13.66 -5.16
CA PHE A 581 21.38 14.02 -5.74
C PHE A 581 22.49 13.20 -5.12
N LEU A 582 22.92 12.16 -5.83
CA LEU A 582 23.99 11.24 -5.43
C LEU A 582 25.25 11.56 -6.22
N LEU A 583 26.34 11.83 -5.51
CA LEU A 583 27.69 11.89 -6.07
C LEU A 583 28.41 10.57 -5.80
N THR A 584 29.04 10.04 -6.83
CA THR A 584 29.95 8.89 -6.75
C THR A 584 31.33 9.34 -7.25
N SER A 585 32.39 9.00 -6.54
CA SER A 585 33.76 9.21 -7.00
C SER A 585 34.63 8.02 -6.63
N GLY A 586 35.63 7.73 -7.41
CA GLY A 586 36.49 6.59 -7.13
C GLY A 586 37.70 6.48 -8.02
N PHE A 587 38.59 5.60 -7.61
CA PHE A 587 39.75 5.19 -8.35
C PHE A 587 39.63 3.72 -8.71
N ASN A 588 40.02 3.37 -9.93
CA ASN A 588 40.03 2.01 -10.43
C ASN A 588 41.37 1.70 -11.08
N VAL A 589 42.00 0.63 -10.66
CA VAL A 589 43.18 0.05 -11.35
C VAL A 589 42.74 -1.29 -11.91
N ALA A 590 42.84 -1.45 -13.21
CA ALA A 590 42.41 -2.63 -13.92
C ALA A 590 43.48 -3.19 -14.84
N GLU A 591 43.68 -4.52 -14.77
CA GLU A 591 44.50 -5.30 -15.69
C GLU A 591 43.54 -6.10 -16.61
N PHE A 592 43.81 -6.08 -17.91
CA PHE A 592 43.06 -6.80 -18.94
C PHE A 592 43.89 -7.84 -19.63
N ASP A 593 43.44 -9.10 -19.62
CA ASP A 593 44.06 -10.25 -20.28
C ASP A 593 43.12 -10.81 -21.37
N PRO A 594 43.12 -10.27 -22.62
CA PRO A 594 42.32 -10.74 -23.71
C PRO A 594 42.60 -12.22 -24.04
N LEU A 595 41.53 -13.03 -24.19
CA LEU A 595 41.59 -14.44 -24.55
C LEU A 595 41.32 -14.66 -26.05
N PHE A 596 41.44 -13.60 -26.85
CA PHE A 596 41.34 -13.56 -28.31
C PHE A 596 42.53 -12.85 -28.89
N ASN A 597 42.76 -12.94 -30.20
CA ASN A 597 43.87 -12.29 -30.87
C ASN A 597 43.76 -10.76 -30.74
N PHE A 598 44.54 -10.20 -29.82
CA PHE A 598 44.62 -8.80 -29.53
C PHE A 598 46.07 -8.42 -29.22
N TYR A 599 46.59 -7.42 -29.92
CA TYR A 599 47.88 -6.87 -29.68
C TYR A 599 47.87 -5.35 -29.90
N TYR A 600 48.59 -4.62 -29.08
CA TYR A 600 48.83 -3.21 -29.27
C TYR A 600 50.31 -2.92 -29.19
N LEU A 601 50.74 -1.86 -29.86
CA LEU A 601 52.12 -1.39 -29.84
C LEU A 601 52.29 -0.39 -28.70
N GLU A 602 53.10 -0.74 -27.72
CA GLU A 602 53.43 0.16 -26.63
C GLU A 602 54.32 1.27 -27.15
N LYS A 603 53.99 2.53 -26.90
CA LYS A 603 54.68 3.69 -27.49
C LYS A 603 56.11 3.82 -27.02
N ASP A 604 56.40 3.53 -25.76
CA ASP A 604 57.70 3.77 -25.12
C ASP A 604 58.71 2.66 -25.44
N THR A 605 58.27 1.41 -25.37
CA THR A 605 59.15 0.25 -25.62
C THR A 605 59.13 -0.21 -27.06
N ARG A 606 58.13 0.19 -27.87
CA ARG A 606 57.89 -0.29 -29.24
C ARG A 606 57.68 -1.82 -29.31
N GLU A 607 57.25 -2.42 -28.21
CA GLU A 607 56.96 -3.84 -28.17
C GLU A 607 55.47 -4.10 -28.35
N PHE A 608 55.11 -5.24 -28.97
CA PHE A 608 53.71 -5.69 -29.05
C PHE A 608 53.34 -6.36 -27.74
N LYS A 609 52.30 -5.84 -27.07
CA LYS A 609 51.76 -6.39 -25.85
C LYS A 609 50.32 -6.86 -26.07
N SER A 610 49.93 -7.94 -25.42
CA SER A 610 48.56 -8.47 -25.44
C SER A 610 47.79 -8.13 -24.17
N ARG A 611 48.47 -7.75 -23.09
CA ARG A 611 47.88 -7.34 -21.81
C ARG A 611 48.14 -5.86 -21.59
N PHE A 612 47.18 -5.20 -21.00
CA PHE A 612 47.32 -3.79 -20.66
C PHE A 612 46.67 -3.48 -19.30
N GLU A 613 47.18 -2.45 -18.67
CA GLU A 613 46.67 -1.92 -17.42
C GLU A 613 46.08 -0.54 -17.66
N THR A 614 45.06 -0.18 -16.88
CA THR A 614 44.46 1.14 -16.85
C THR A 614 44.37 1.62 -15.42
N THR A 615 44.73 2.88 -15.19
CA THR A 615 44.41 3.58 -13.95
C THR A 615 43.44 4.70 -14.28
N GLU A 616 42.33 4.72 -13.59
CA GLU A 616 41.20 5.59 -13.90
C GLU A 616 40.69 6.30 -12.66
N PHE A 617 40.42 7.58 -12.77
CA PHE A 617 39.53 8.32 -11.88
C PHE A 617 38.17 8.35 -12.48
N ARG A 618 37.15 7.99 -11.67
CA ARG A 618 35.75 8.00 -12.06
C ARG A 618 34.96 8.97 -11.19
N ALA A 619 34.08 9.77 -11.80
CA ALA A 619 33.16 10.64 -11.12
C ALA A 619 31.77 10.50 -11.75
N GLY A 620 30.75 10.31 -10.94
CA GLY A 620 29.37 10.16 -11.38
C GLY A 620 28.47 11.07 -10.59
N ILE A 621 27.51 11.67 -11.26
CA ILE A 621 26.42 12.44 -10.66
C ILE A 621 25.12 11.81 -11.11
N ARG A 622 24.25 11.51 -10.16
CA ARG A 622 22.91 10.98 -10.41
C ARG A 622 21.89 11.85 -9.70
N TYR A 623 20.89 12.29 -10.45
CA TYR A 623 19.82 13.13 -9.92
C TYR A 623 18.44 12.59 -10.30
N GLY A 624 17.62 12.29 -9.27
CA GLY A 624 16.23 11.91 -9.40
C GLY A 624 15.35 12.76 -8.48
N ARG A 625 14.63 13.74 -9.06
CA ARG A 625 13.87 14.74 -8.29
C ARG A 625 12.80 14.13 -7.38
N ASP A 626 12.06 13.17 -7.88
CA ASP A 626 10.93 12.51 -7.19
C ASP A 626 11.13 10.99 -7.10
N GLU A 627 12.39 10.58 -7.06
CA GLU A 627 12.78 9.19 -6.91
C GLU A 627 12.37 8.65 -5.55
N VAL A 628 11.72 7.48 -5.55
CA VAL A 628 11.37 6.74 -4.33
C VAL A 628 12.52 5.81 -3.99
N ILE A 629 13.20 6.12 -2.88
CA ILE A 629 14.35 5.36 -2.41
C ILE A 629 13.97 4.63 -1.13
N ILE A 630 14.29 3.34 -1.10
CA ILE A 630 14.22 2.51 0.10
C ILE A 630 15.62 2.06 0.51
N ILE A 631 15.81 1.90 1.81
CA ILE A 631 17.04 1.32 2.37
C ILE A 631 16.64 0.01 3.03
N ASN A 632 17.03 -1.08 2.38
CA ASN A 632 16.82 -2.43 2.90
C ASN A 632 18.13 -2.98 3.44
N ASP A 633 18.17 -3.27 4.72
CA ASP A 633 19.38 -3.66 5.43
C ASP A 633 20.54 -2.65 5.17
N ASN A 634 21.58 -3.11 4.51
CA ASN A 634 22.74 -2.30 4.13
C ASN A 634 22.77 -1.92 2.63
N VAL A 635 21.64 -2.06 1.95
CA VAL A 635 21.51 -1.78 0.51
C VAL A 635 20.51 -0.66 0.28
N ARG A 636 20.91 0.32 -0.54
CA ARG A 636 20.01 1.37 -1.04
C ARG A 636 19.45 0.95 -2.40
N ALA A 637 18.13 0.95 -2.52
CA ALA A 637 17.45 0.58 -3.75
C ALA A 637 16.49 1.70 -4.20
N SER A 638 16.40 1.91 -5.51
CA SER A 638 15.44 2.79 -6.15
C SER A 638 14.21 2.00 -6.58
N LEU A 639 13.03 2.49 -6.28
CA LEU A 639 11.75 2.00 -6.80
C LEU A 639 11.29 2.79 -8.04
N GLY A 640 12.17 3.63 -8.61
CA GLY A 640 11.87 4.49 -9.75
C GLY A 640 11.43 5.90 -9.35
N SER A 641 10.99 6.68 -10.31
CA SER A 641 10.48 8.03 -10.15
C SER A 641 9.05 8.13 -10.63
N ASN A 642 8.25 9.01 -9.98
CA ASN A 642 6.83 9.16 -10.30
C ASN A 642 6.58 10.01 -11.56
N LYS A 643 7.36 11.08 -11.75
CA LYS A 643 7.08 12.09 -12.80
C LYS A 643 8.33 12.50 -13.59
N TRP A 644 9.45 12.70 -12.92
CA TRP A 644 10.64 13.24 -13.55
C TRP A 644 11.64 12.14 -13.90
N PRO A 645 12.37 12.24 -15.02
CA PRO A 645 13.41 11.27 -15.33
C PRO A 645 14.52 11.33 -14.31
N ILE A 646 15.18 10.19 -14.12
CA ILE A 646 16.45 10.12 -13.41
C ILE A 646 17.54 10.42 -14.42
N VAL A 647 18.38 11.40 -14.12
CA VAL A 647 19.49 11.82 -14.97
C VAL A 647 20.78 11.35 -14.34
N GLU A 648 21.62 10.70 -15.11
CA GLU A 648 22.92 10.23 -14.68
C GLU A 648 24.01 10.72 -15.65
N PHE A 649 25.09 11.22 -15.09
CA PHE A 649 26.28 11.64 -15.82
C PHE A 649 27.51 10.97 -15.20
N ASN A 650 28.23 10.22 -16.01
CA ASN A 650 29.46 9.55 -15.60
C ASN A 650 30.65 10.10 -16.40
N TYR A 651 31.72 10.41 -15.70
CA TYR A 651 33.00 10.86 -16.26
C TYR A 651 34.11 9.91 -15.82
N THR A 652 34.92 9.48 -16.78
CA THR A 652 36.09 8.64 -16.52
C THR A 652 37.31 9.30 -17.14
N GLN A 653 38.34 9.49 -16.34
CA GLN A 653 39.65 10.03 -16.75
C GLN A 653 40.70 8.95 -16.56
N GLY A 654 41.37 8.57 -17.66
CA GLY A 654 42.60 7.80 -17.59
C GLY A 654 43.71 8.63 -16.93
N MET A 655 44.48 7.97 -16.11
CA MET A 655 45.64 8.54 -15.42
C MET A 655 46.88 7.80 -15.89
N ASP A 656 47.97 8.55 -16.17
CA ASP A 656 49.26 8.02 -16.56
C ASP A 656 49.97 7.33 -15.39
#